data_3b06f48e8f5bb315f75cff040bc69665
#
_entry.id   3b06f48e8f5bb315f75cff040bc69665
#
_cell.length_a   1.000
_cell.length_b   1.000
_cell.length_c   1.000
_cell.angle_alpha   90.00
_cell.angle_beta   90.00
_cell.angle_gamma   90.00
#
_symmetry.space_group_name_H-M   'P 1'
#
loop_
_entity.id
_entity.type
_entity.pdbx_description
1 polymer ?
#
loop_
_entity_poly.entity_id
_entity_poly.type
_entity_poly.pdbx_seq_one_letter_code
_entity_poly.pdbx_strand_id
1 'polypeptide(L)'
;MSYSLADAATSQVRSFSGRPADRSTLMEMWQGLSAAVVDRVASDWDRTNRLYATKRREHYFSAEFLMGRALLNNLSNLRLTDEAEKIVNSFGQTLSDVLEQEPDAALGNGGLGRLAACFLDSCATLDYPVNGYGILYRYGLFKQLFEDGFQREQPDAWMEEGYPFIVRREEEQRIIHYADMDVRAIPYDMPITGYGTRNVGTLRLWRAEPVEEFDYDAFNSQRFTDAIVEREAVADISRVLYPNDSTFEGKILRVRQQYFFCAASLHDIVANHIAQHEGDLTTLADFNAIQLNDTHPVLAIPELMRILLDEYGWTWEAAWDVVSHTFAYTNHTVLAEALEKWETSIFDRLFPRIMEIVREIDRRFRIDMTERGIDEGTINYMAPVQGNMVHMAWIACYASYSINGVAALHTEIIKRETLRQWHDIWPERFNNKTNGVTPRRWLRQCNPRLSALLDEVTGSDQWVTDLDVLAQFTDSVDESVLQRLIDIKHDNKVDFAQWIKNRQGIEVNPDAIFDVQIKRLHEYKRQLMNAFYILDLYYRLKEDPSLDLPPRVFIFGAKAAPGYIRAKAIIKLINSIGDLVNNDPDIDGRITVIFVENYNVSPAEHIIPAADVSEQISTAGKEASGTSNMKFMMNGALTLGTLDGANVEILDAVGQDNAYIFGATEDELPELRRTYDPRWHYENVPGLKRVLDAMTDGTLDDGGTGDFHDLRLSLLEGSYDPADVYYVLGDFDAYRTARDQMARDYCDRQAWARKTWVNITKSGRFSSDRTIRDYAREVWKLEAAPIDQ
;
A
#
# COMPACT_ATOMS: atom_id res chain seq x y z
N MET A 1 -25.56 17.77 -26.88
CA MET A 1 -24.31 18.51 -27.23
C MET A 1 -23.30 18.15 -26.13
N SER A 2 -22.21 17.46 -26.47
CA SER A 2 -21.12 17.28 -25.51
C SER A 2 -20.46 18.66 -25.34
N TYR A 3 -20.57 19.24 -24.16
CA TYR A 3 -19.74 20.38 -23.77
C TYR A 3 -18.26 19.99 -23.92
N SER A 4 -17.44 20.91 -24.46
CA SER A 4 -15.98 20.71 -24.44
C SER A 4 -15.48 20.70 -23.01
N LEU A 5 -14.36 20.01 -22.73
CA LEU A 5 -13.75 20.05 -21.38
C LEU A 5 -13.47 21.51 -20.97
N ALA A 6 -13.11 22.39 -21.92
CA ALA A 6 -12.88 23.80 -21.68
C ALA A 6 -14.11 24.56 -21.19
N ASP A 7 -15.24 24.32 -21.82
CA ASP A 7 -16.52 24.95 -21.40
C ASP A 7 -16.96 24.45 -20.02
N ALA A 8 -16.87 23.13 -19.80
CA ALA A 8 -17.18 22.51 -18.51
C ALA A 8 -16.25 23.05 -17.40
N ALA A 9 -14.93 23.03 -17.62
CA ALA A 9 -13.96 23.53 -16.65
C ALA A 9 -14.17 25.01 -16.31
N THR A 10 -14.37 25.86 -17.34
CA THR A 10 -14.66 27.28 -17.12
C THR A 10 -15.93 27.49 -16.31
N SER A 11 -16.99 26.73 -16.61
CA SER A 11 -18.27 26.80 -15.88
C SER A 11 -18.11 26.34 -14.43
N GLN A 12 -17.43 25.22 -14.20
CA GLN A 12 -17.22 24.66 -12.86
C GLN A 12 -16.31 25.55 -11.99
N VAL A 13 -15.19 26.06 -12.54
CA VAL A 13 -14.33 27.01 -11.81
C VAL A 13 -15.12 28.23 -11.35
N ARG A 14 -15.95 28.78 -12.23
CA ARG A 14 -16.85 29.91 -11.88
C ARG A 14 -17.87 29.51 -10.81
N SER A 15 -18.38 28.31 -10.84
CA SER A 15 -19.35 27.81 -9.86
C SER A 15 -18.72 27.69 -8.46
N PHE A 16 -17.50 27.20 -8.35
CA PHE A 16 -16.77 27.08 -7.07
C PHE A 16 -16.31 28.45 -6.56
N SER A 17 -15.78 29.31 -7.44
CA SER A 17 -15.16 30.58 -7.04
C SER A 17 -16.14 31.74 -6.88
N GLY A 18 -17.29 31.69 -7.56
CA GLY A 18 -18.20 32.82 -7.68
C GLY A 18 -17.63 34.02 -8.48
N ARG A 19 -16.53 33.81 -9.23
CA ARG A 19 -15.82 34.84 -10.00
C ARG A 19 -15.31 34.28 -11.34
N PRO A 20 -14.80 35.13 -12.26
CA PRO A 20 -14.19 34.67 -13.51
C PRO A 20 -12.95 33.78 -13.24
N ALA A 21 -12.69 32.81 -14.12
CA ALA A 21 -11.64 31.80 -13.93
C ALA A 21 -10.24 32.41 -13.79
N ASP A 22 -9.94 33.49 -14.52
CA ASP A 22 -8.68 34.22 -14.45
C ASP A 22 -8.43 34.97 -13.13
N ARG A 23 -9.43 34.99 -12.24
CA ARG A 23 -9.36 35.58 -10.89
C ARG A 23 -9.58 34.57 -9.79
N SER A 24 -9.68 33.31 -10.14
CA SER A 24 -9.84 32.22 -9.18
C SER A 24 -8.50 31.84 -8.55
N THR A 25 -8.53 31.27 -7.35
CA THR A 25 -7.35 30.67 -6.72
C THR A 25 -6.99 29.34 -7.39
N LEU A 26 -5.77 28.87 -7.20
CA LEU A 26 -5.31 27.57 -7.70
C LEU A 26 -6.18 26.42 -7.17
N MET A 27 -6.60 26.49 -5.90
CA MET A 27 -7.50 25.52 -5.27
C MET A 27 -8.87 25.49 -5.96
N GLU A 28 -9.48 26.66 -6.24
CA GLU A 28 -10.76 26.76 -6.95
C GLU A 28 -10.62 26.25 -8.39
N MET A 29 -9.48 26.47 -9.04
CA MET A 29 -9.18 25.92 -10.37
C MET A 29 -9.07 24.40 -10.36
N TRP A 30 -8.38 23.84 -9.35
CA TRP A 30 -8.30 22.40 -9.14
C TRP A 30 -9.68 21.79 -8.94
N GLN A 31 -10.49 22.36 -8.04
CA GLN A 31 -11.86 21.90 -7.79
C GLN A 31 -12.73 21.93 -9.06
N GLY A 32 -12.69 23.03 -9.79
CA GLY A 32 -13.48 23.19 -11.01
C GLY A 32 -13.02 22.26 -12.14
N LEU A 33 -11.71 22.09 -12.35
CA LEU A 33 -11.20 21.17 -13.37
C LEU A 33 -11.50 19.72 -13.00
N SER A 34 -11.36 19.35 -11.71
CA SER A 34 -11.70 18.01 -11.21
C SER A 34 -13.18 17.68 -11.40
N ALA A 35 -14.08 18.64 -11.09
CA ALA A 35 -15.51 18.48 -11.30
C ALA A 35 -15.85 18.33 -12.81
N ALA A 36 -15.16 19.06 -13.68
CA ALA A 36 -15.35 18.94 -15.13
C ALA A 36 -14.89 17.57 -15.66
N VAL A 37 -13.83 16.98 -15.08
CA VAL A 37 -13.38 15.61 -15.42
C VAL A 37 -14.43 14.59 -14.96
N VAL A 38 -15.00 14.73 -13.77
CA VAL A 38 -16.10 13.84 -13.30
C VAL A 38 -17.31 13.94 -14.20
N ASP A 39 -17.74 15.16 -14.59
CA ASP A 39 -18.83 15.37 -15.53
C ASP A 39 -18.55 14.69 -16.89
N ARG A 40 -17.31 14.81 -17.37
CA ARG A 40 -16.86 14.19 -18.63
C ARG A 40 -17.01 12.69 -18.67
N VAL A 41 -16.77 12.00 -17.55
CA VAL A 41 -16.86 10.54 -17.46
C VAL A 41 -18.22 10.02 -16.99
N ALA A 42 -19.10 10.87 -16.50
CA ALA A 42 -20.36 10.47 -15.84
C ALA A 42 -21.24 9.54 -16.69
N SER A 43 -21.38 9.84 -18.00
CA SER A 43 -22.17 9.01 -18.92
C SER A 43 -21.56 7.62 -19.16
N ASP A 44 -20.24 7.56 -19.29
CA ASP A 44 -19.52 6.29 -19.51
C ASP A 44 -19.46 5.49 -18.20
N TRP A 45 -19.37 6.15 -17.07
CA TRP A 45 -19.47 5.53 -15.73
C TRP A 45 -20.82 4.86 -15.51
N ASP A 46 -21.93 5.55 -15.80
CA ASP A 46 -23.28 4.97 -15.72
C ASP A 46 -23.45 3.77 -16.69
N ARG A 47 -22.94 3.88 -17.93
CA ARG A 47 -22.97 2.77 -18.89
C ARG A 47 -22.15 1.56 -18.41
N THR A 48 -20.97 1.81 -17.88
CA THR A 48 -20.11 0.77 -17.33
C THR A 48 -20.81 0.04 -16.19
N ASN A 49 -21.37 0.78 -15.23
CA ASN A 49 -22.08 0.20 -14.10
C ASN A 49 -23.28 -0.67 -14.56
N ARG A 50 -24.05 -0.22 -15.53
CA ARG A 50 -25.16 -1.00 -16.11
C ARG A 50 -24.67 -2.26 -16.84
N LEU A 51 -23.58 -2.18 -17.58
CA LEU A 51 -23.00 -3.36 -18.23
C LEU A 51 -22.46 -4.34 -17.21
N TYR A 52 -21.68 -3.88 -16.24
CA TYR A 52 -21.11 -4.74 -15.19
C TYR A 52 -22.19 -5.45 -14.38
N ALA A 53 -23.33 -4.80 -14.19
CA ALA A 53 -24.47 -5.38 -13.52
C ALA A 53 -25.00 -6.67 -14.18
N THR A 54 -24.82 -6.84 -15.49
CA THR A 54 -25.25 -8.02 -16.26
C THR A 54 -24.18 -9.09 -16.41
N LYS A 55 -23.00 -8.90 -15.84
CA LYS A 55 -21.83 -9.78 -15.96
C LYS A 55 -21.48 -10.41 -14.63
N ARG A 56 -20.69 -11.50 -14.67
CA ARG A 56 -19.96 -11.94 -13.49
C ARG A 56 -19.03 -10.82 -13.07
N ARG A 57 -19.04 -10.46 -11.78
CA ARG A 57 -18.26 -9.34 -11.21
C ARG A 57 -17.36 -9.82 -10.09
N GLU A 58 -16.27 -9.11 -9.92
CA GLU A 58 -15.43 -9.18 -8.73
C GLU A 58 -15.67 -7.96 -7.83
N HIS A 59 -15.75 -8.21 -6.54
CA HIS A 59 -15.85 -7.20 -5.48
C HIS A 59 -14.59 -7.26 -4.62
N TYR A 60 -13.69 -6.29 -4.81
CA TYR A 60 -12.41 -6.24 -4.11
C TYR A 60 -12.57 -5.56 -2.75
N PHE A 61 -12.59 -6.35 -1.68
CA PHE A 61 -12.78 -5.87 -0.31
C PHE A 61 -11.42 -5.54 0.32
N SER A 62 -11.20 -4.29 0.65
CA SER A 62 -9.97 -3.83 1.29
C SER A 62 -10.24 -2.75 2.34
N ALA A 63 -9.56 -2.86 3.49
CA ALA A 63 -9.57 -1.79 4.51
C ALA A 63 -8.81 -0.53 4.04
N GLU A 64 -7.98 -0.65 3.00
CA GLU A 64 -7.14 0.42 2.47
C GLU A 64 -7.24 0.53 0.96
N PHE A 65 -7.32 1.78 0.47
CA PHE A 65 -7.12 2.14 -0.93
C PHE A 65 -6.24 3.39 -1.02
N LEU A 66 -4.92 3.21 -1.15
CA LEU A 66 -3.97 4.33 -1.21
C LEU A 66 -3.97 4.93 -2.61
N MET A 67 -5.00 5.72 -2.92
CA MET A 67 -5.25 6.25 -4.25
C MET A 67 -4.25 7.33 -4.69
N GLY A 68 -3.84 8.21 -3.76
CA GLY A 68 -3.08 9.40 -4.09
C GLY A 68 -3.94 10.42 -4.85
N ARG A 69 -3.30 11.38 -5.53
CA ARG A 69 -3.96 12.39 -6.35
C ARG A 69 -4.67 11.77 -7.55
N ALA A 70 -5.90 12.20 -7.82
CA ALA A 70 -6.76 11.64 -8.86
C ALA A 70 -6.74 12.44 -10.16
N LEU A 71 -6.61 13.78 -10.12
CA LEU A 71 -6.78 14.62 -11.29
C LEU A 71 -5.81 14.26 -12.41
N LEU A 72 -4.50 14.25 -12.16
CA LEU A 72 -3.53 13.93 -13.20
C LEU A 72 -3.67 12.49 -13.71
N ASN A 73 -3.99 11.55 -12.82
CA ASN A 73 -4.24 10.16 -13.20
C ASN A 73 -5.42 10.03 -14.17
N ASN A 74 -6.54 10.71 -13.86
CA ASN A 74 -7.70 10.71 -14.73
C ASN A 74 -7.42 11.43 -16.08
N LEU A 75 -6.74 12.59 -16.06
CA LEU A 75 -6.34 13.29 -17.27
C LEU A 75 -5.45 12.42 -18.16
N SER A 76 -4.48 11.73 -17.59
CA SER A 76 -3.58 10.82 -18.30
C SER A 76 -4.35 9.62 -18.90
N ASN A 77 -5.19 8.95 -18.12
CA ASN A 77 -5.96 7.78 -18.56
C ASN A 77 -6.95 8.15 -19.69
N LEU A 78 -7.53 9.33 -19.62
CA LEU A 78 -8.46 9.87 -20.63
C LEU A 78 -7.74 10.53 -21.81
N ARG A 79 -6.41 10.65 -21.79
CA ARG A 79 -5.58 11.35 -22.79
C ARG A 79 -5.98 12.84 -22.94
N LEU A 80 -6.28 13.51 -21.83
CA LEU A 80 -6.74 14.91 -21.79
C LEU A 80 -5.71 15.87 -21.16
N THR A 81 -4.49 15.41 -20.86
CA THR A 81 -3.47 16.24 -20.19
C THR A 81 -3.14 17.51 -20.98
N ASP A 82 -2.87 17.39 -22.30
CA ASP A 82 -2.55 18.53 -23.16
C ASP A 82 -3.73 19.53 -23.30
N GLU A 83 -4.97 19.02 -23.28
CA GLU A 83 -6.17 19.87 -23.29
C GLU A 83 -6.30 20.63 -21.97
N ALA A 84 -6.12 19.94 -20.85
CA ALA A 84 -6.17 20.54 -19.52
C ALA A 84 -5.07 21.63 -19.35
N GLU A 85 -3.87 21.38 -19.83
CA GLU A 85 -2.79 22.37 -19.83
C GLU A 85 -3.16 23.64 -20.59
N LYS A 86 -3.72 23.53 -21.79
CA LYS A 86 -4.20 24.66 -22.58
C LYS A 86 -5.31 25.43 -21.88
N ILE A 87 -6.22 24.73 -21.20
CA ILE A 87 -7.32 25.34 -20.43
C ILE A 87 -6.75 26.16 -19.27
N VAL A 88 -5.88 25.57 -18.44
CA VAL A 88 -5.31 26.24 -17.28
C VAL A 88 -4.41 27.41 -17.70
N ASN A 89 -3.61 27.26 -18.76
CA ASN A 89 -2.83 28.34 -19.34
C ASN A 89 -3.71 29.53 -19.78
N SER A 90 -4.93 29.28 -20.28
CA SER A 90 -5.89 30.34 -20.63
C SER A 90 -6.41 31.11 -19.40
N PHE A 91 -6.29 30.54 -18.20
CA PHE A 91 -6.60 31.19 -16.93
C PHE A 91 -5.38 31.93 -16.33
N GLY A 92 -4.22 31.86 -17.00
CA GLY A 92 -2.99 32.53 -16.57
C GLY A 92 -2.16 31.77 -15.54
N GLN A 93 -2.39 30.45 -15.41
CA GLN A 93 -1.70 29.58 -14.46
C GLN A 93 -1.07 28.37 -15.20
N THR A 94 -0.21 27.60 -14.52
CA THR A 94 0.32 26.34 -15.05
C THR A 94 -0.48 25.15 -14.54
N LEU A 95 -0.58 24.09 -15.32
CA LEU A 95 -1.24 22.85 -14.87
C LEU A 95 -0.54 22.26 -13.65
N SER A 96 0.79 22.34 -13.58
CA SER A 96 1.59 21.87 -12.45
C SER A 96 1.17 22.57 -11.14
N ASP A 97 1.00 23.90 -11.14
CA ASP A 97 0.61 24.64 -9.94
C ASP A 97 -0.80 24.26 -9.46
N VAL A 98 -1.70 23.99 -10.40
CA VAL A 98 -3.07 23.53 -10.10
C VAL A 98 -3.05 22.12 -9.52
N LEU A 99 -2.26 21.19 -10.10
CA LEU A 99 -2.14 19.82 -9.62
C LEU A 99 -1.56 19.73 -8.20
N GLU A 100 -0.66 20.65 -7.83
CA GLU A 100 -0.07 20.72 -6.48
C GLU A 100 -1.09 21.10 -5.39
N GLN A 101 -2.26 21.62 -5.75
CA GLN A 101 -3.33 21.90 -4.80
C GLN A 101 -4.09 20.64 -4.36
N GLU A 102 -4.04 19.58 -5.13
CA GLU A 102 -4.76 18.34 -4.79
C GLU A 102 -4.12 17.66 -3.58
N PRO A 103 -4.87 17.43 -2.48
CA PRO A 103 -4.40 16.58 -1.40
C PRO A 103 -4.38 15.11 -1.85
N ASP A 104 -3.40 14.33 -1.34
CA ASP A 104 -3.46 12.87 -1.49
C ASP A 104 -4.69 12.33 -0.75
N ALA A 105 -5.51 11.54 -1.42
CA ALA A 105 -6.62 10.84 -0.77
C ALA A 105 -6.06 9.85 0.27
N ALA A 106 -6.20 10.20 1.55
CA ALA A 106 -5.55 9.50 2.66
C ALA A 106 -6.34 8.25 3.10
N LEU A 107 -6.61 7.34 2.15
CA LEU A 107 -7.43 6.14 2.33
C LEU A 107 -6.60 4.86 2.51
N GLY A 108 -5.29 4.99 2.71
CA GLY A 108 -4.38 3.86 2.88
C GLY A 108 -3.07 4.24 3.56
N ASN A 109 -2.30 3.24 3.95
CA ASN A 109 -1.03 3.42 4.65
C ASN A 109 0.20 3.07 3.77
N GLY A 110 0.16 1.91 3.11
CA GLY A 110 1.37 1.38 2.47
C GLY A 110 1.10 0.44 1.30
N GLY A 111 1.88 -0.65 1.24
CA GLY A 111 1.87 -1.60 0.13
C GLY A 111 0.51 -2.22 -0.17
N LEU A 112 -0.22 -2.65 0.86
CA LEU A 112 -1.53 -3.27 0.72
C LEU A 112 -2.56 -2.33 0.07
N GLY A 113 -2.67 -1.09 0.58
CA GLY A 113 -3.60 -0.09 0.05
C GLY A 113 -3.18 0.41 -1.34
N ARG A 114 -1.87 0.54 -1.61
CA ARG A 114 -1.42 0.93 -2.95
C ARG A 114 -1.62 -0.18 -3.97
N LEU A 115 -1.45 -1.45 -3.56
CA LEU A 115 -1.77 -2.59 -4.41
C LEU A 115 -3.24 -2.58 -4.85
N ALA A 116 -4.16 -2.40 -3.90
CA ALA A 116 -5.59 -2.29 -4.19
C ALA A 116 -5.89 -1.17 -5.19
N ALA A 117 -5.26 0.00 -5.03
CA ALA A 117 -5.39 1.12 -5.98
C ALA A 117 -4.83 0.79 -7.37
N CYS A 118 -3.68 0.11 -7.47
CA CYS A 118 -3.11 -0.36 -8.74
C CYS A 118 -4.01 -1.40 -9.42
N PHE A 119 -4.63 -2.28 -8.64
CA PHE A 119 -5.53 -3.31 -9.17
C PHE A 119 -6.79 -2.70 -9.78
N LEU A 120 -7.40 -1.71 -9.11
CA LEU A 120 -8.57 -1.01 -9.69
C LEU A 120 -8.23 -0.29 -11.00
N ASP A 121 -7.08 0.39 -11.06
CA ASP A 121 -6.58 1.04 -12.29
C ASP A 121 -6.40 0.00 -13.43
N SER A 122 -5.79 -1.15 -13.13
CA SER A 122 -5.61 -2.23 -14.11
C SER A 122 -6.93 -2.88 -14.53
N CYS A 123 -7.86 -3.10 -13.59
CA CYS A 123 -9.18 -3.65 -13.92
C CYS A 123 -9.95 -2.73 -14.88
N ALA A 124 -9.98 -1.43 -14.60
CA ALA A 124 -10.61 -0.45 -15.49
C ALA A 124 -9.93 -0.39 -16.86
N THR A 125 -8.59 -0.41 -16.90
CA THR A 125 -7.80 -0.38 -18.15
C THR A 125 -8.01 -1.62 -19.03
N LEU A 126 -8.23 -2.79 -18.40
CA LEU A 126 -8.43 -4.07 -19.06
C LEU A 126 -9.91 -4.43 -19.26
N ASP A 127 -10.81 -3.50 -18.98
CA ASP A 127 -12.26 -3.63 -19.10
C ASP A 127 -12.86 -4.78 -18.26
N TYR A 128 -12.21 -5.17 -17.15
CA TYR A 128 -12.77 -6.18 -16.26
C TYR A 128 -13.83 -5.62 -15.31
N PRO A 129 -14.95 -6.33 -15.09
CA PRO A 129 -16.03 -5.91 -14.21
C PRO A 129 -15.65 -6.07 -12.73
N VAL A 130 -14.90 -5.11 -12.20
CA VAL A 130 -14.40 -5.11 -10.82
C VAL A 130 -14.78 -3.81 -10.13
N ASN A 131 -15.31 -3.91 -8.91
CA ASN A 131 -15.56 -2.78 -8.01
C ASN A 131 -14.78 -2.93 -6.72
N GLY A 132 -14.22 -1.83 -6.20
CA GLY A 132 -13.60 -1.78 -4.89
C GLY A 132 -14.61 -1.41 -3.80
N TYR A 133 -14.43 -1.99 -2.59
CA TYR A 133 -15.25 -1.68 -1.41
C TYR A 133 -14.36 -1.45 -0.19
N GLY A 134 -14.56 -0.31 0.50
CA GLY A 134 -13.77 0.06 1.68
C GLY A 134 -14.44 1.11 2.55
N ILE A 135 -13.65 1.84 3.34
CA ILE A 135 -14.12 2.88 4.26
C ILE A 135 -13.64 4.25 3.78
N LEU A 136 -14.51 5.25 3.85
CA LEU A 136 -14.17 6.65 3.64
C LEU A 136 -13.64 7.26 4.94
N TYR A 137 -12.34 7.14 5.18
CA TYR A 137 -11.72 7.72 6.38
C TYR A 137 -11.66 9.24 6.31
N ARG A 138 -12.07 9.90 7.41
CA ARG A 138 -12.06 11.35 7.50
C ARG A 138 -10.63 11.92 7.55
N TYR A 139 -9.74 11.27 8.30
CA TYR A 139 -8.38 11.72 8.56
C TYR A 139 -7.29 10.75 8.06
N GLY A 140 -7.69 9.68 7.39
CA GLY A 140 -6.75 8.66 6.93
C GLY A 140 -5.96 8.02 8.07
N LEU A 141 -4.66 7.78 7.86
CA LEU A 141 -3.76 7.30 8.90
C LEU A 141 -3.36 8.45 9.84
N PHE A 142 -2.57 9.38 9.39
CA PHE A 142 -2.18 10.66 10.00
C PHE A 142 -1.24 11.43 9.06
N LYS A 143 -1.13 12.74 9.26
CA LYS A 143 -0.06 13.57 8.71
C LYS A 143 1.14 13.50 9.66
N GLN A 144 2.33 13.22 9.11
CA GLN A 144 3.57 13.17 9.89
C GLN A 144 4.29 14.51 9.84
N LEU A 145 4.68 15.01 11.02
CA LEU A 145 5.62 16.12 11.18
C LEU A 145 6.81 15.66 12.01
N PHE A 146 7.93 16.38 11.90
CA PHE A 146 9.07 16.21 12.80
C PHE A 146 9.21 17.38 13.77
N GLU A 147 9.29 17.05 15.07
CA GLU A 147 9.67 17.98 16.13
C GLU A 147 10.93 17.43 16.81
N ASP A 148 12.02 18.21 16.78
CA ASP A 148 13.32 17.77 17.30
C ASP A 148 13.76 16.38 16.80
N GLY A 149 13.45 16.07 15.54
CA GLY A 149 13.71 14.77 14.91
C GLY A 149 12.75 13.63 15.28
N PHE A 150 11.79 13.85 16.19
CA PHE A 150 10.75 12.87 16.54
C PHE A 150 9.55 12.94 15.60
N GLN A 151 8.96 11.78 15.28
CA GLN A 151 7.66 11.74 14.60
C GLN A 151 6.57 12.29 15.51
N ARG A 152 5.79 13.25 14.96
CA ARG A 152 4.53 13.74 15.53
C ARG A 152 3.39 13.46 14.57
N GLU A 153 2.32 12.91 15.09
CA GLU A 153 1.12 12.60 14.32
C GLU A 153 0.12 13.77 14.43
N GLN A 154 -0.42 14.16 13.28
CA GLN A 154 -1.51 15.15 13.18
C GLN A 154 -2.64 14.61 12.30
N PRO A 155 -3.89 15.09 12.45
CA PRO A 155 -4.97 14.74 11.54
C PRO A 155 -4.63 15.10 10.09
N ASP A 156 -4.85 14.17 9.17
CA ASP A 156 -4.74 14.41 7.72
C ASP A 156 -6.12 14.79 7.17
N ALA A 157 -6.47 16.08 7.24
CA ALA A 157 -7.78 16.60 6.88
C ALA A 157 -7.97 16.76 5.35
N TRP A 158 -7.63 15.73 4.59
CA TRP A 158 -7.56 15.74 3.13
C TRP A 158 -8.89 16.09 2.41
N MET A 159 -10.03 15.98 3.09
CA MET A 159 -11.35 16.30 2.55
C MET A 159 -11.89 17.67 3.00
N GLU A 160 -11.15 18.44 3.77
CA GLU A 160 -11.68 19.65 4.43
C GLU A 160 -12.16 20.71 3.42
N GLU A 161 -11.41 20.87 2.32
CA GLU A 161 -11.76 21.81 1.23
C GLU A 161 -12.74 21.21 0.21
N GLY A 162 -13.24 20.00 0.46
CA GLY A 162 -14.00 19.20 -0.49
C GLY A 162 -13.12 18.37 -1.42
N TYR A 163 -13.68 17.31 -1.99
CA TYR A 163 -12.97 16.43 -2.91
C TYR A 163 -13.88 16.01 -4.07
N PRO A 164 -13.81 16.68 -5.25
CA PRO A 164 -14.80 16.53 -6.32
C PRO A 164 -14.93 15.12 -6.91
N PHE A 165 -13.90 14.27 -6.74
CA PHE A 165 -13.94 12.89 -7.26
C PHE A 165 -14.76 11.92 -6.39
N ILE A 166 -15.33 12.36 -5.28
CA ILE A 166 -16.13 11.51 -4.38
C ILE A 166 -17.60 11.97 -4.41
N VAL A 167 -18.47 11.08 -4.88
CA VAL A 167 -19.91 11.35 -5.08
C VAL A 167 -20.73 10.62 -4.02
N ARG A 168 -21.45 11.34 -3.16
CA ARG A 168 -22.37 10.79 -2.15
C ARG A 168 -23.59 10.17 -2.82
N ARG A 169 -24.00 8.95 -2.37
CA ARG A 169 -25.16 8.20 -2.84
C ARG A 169 -26.14 7.98 -1.69
N GLU A 170 -26.84 9.00 -1.29
CA GLU A 170 -27.77 8.96 -0.14
C GLU A 170 -28.86 7.90 -0.29
N GLU A 171 -29.37 7.70 -1.50
CA GLU A 171 -30.44 6.75 -1.82
C GLU A 171 -30.03 5.27 -1.67
N GLU A 172 -28.72 4.99 -1.61
CA GLU A 172 -28.16 3.65 -1.50
C GLU A 172 -27.65 3.34 -0.09
N GLN A 173 -28.03 4.15 0.91
CA GLN A 173 -27.64 3.95 2.31
C GLN A 173 -28.10 2.60 2.85
N ARG A 174 -27.35 2.11 3.87
CA ARG A 174 -27.67 0.88 4.60
C ARG A 174 -27.66 1.16 6.10
N ILE A 175 -28.49 0.45 6.87
CA ILE A 175 -28.41 0.48 8.33
C ILE A 175 -27.67 -0.76 8.80
N ILE A 176 -26.60 -0.55 9.56
CA ILE A 176 -25.78 -1.62 10.14
C ILE A 176 -26.09 -1.69 11.63
N HIS A 177 -26.50 -2.87 12.06
CA HIS A 177 -26.91 -3.12 13.44
C HIS A 177 -25.79 -3.73 14.26
N TYR A 178 -25.44 -3.08 15.36
CA TYR A 178 -24.62 -3.62 16.43
C TYR A 178 -25.51 -3.86 17.65
N ALA A 179 -25.04 -4.62 18.62
CA ALA A 179 -25.82 -4.84 19.86
C ALA A 179 -25.98 -3.57 20.71
N ASP A 180 -25.08 -2.59 20.52
CA ASP A 180 -25.01 -1.36 21.31
C ASP A 180 -25.39 -0.10 20.52
N MET A 181 -25.50 -0.14 19.20
CA MET A 181 -25.86 1.00 18.36
C MET A 181 -26.30 0.59 16.95
N ASP A 182 -27.08 1.44 16.32
CA ASP A 182 -27.35 1.39 14.89
C ASP A 182 -26.55 2.45 14.13
N VAL A 183 -26.00 2.08 12.98
CA VAL A 183 -25.13 2.96 12.20
C VAL A 183 -25.65 3.07 10.78
N ARG A 184 -25.84 4.29 10.31
CA ARG A 184 -26.15 4.57 8.92
C ARG A 184 -24.86 4.54 8.10
N ALA A 185 -24.73 3.57 7.21
CA ALA A 185 -23.65 3.47 6.25
C ALA A 185 -24.03 4.20 4.96
N ILE A 186 -23.37 5.31 4.67
CA ILE A 186 -23.58 6.09 3.46
C ILE A 186 -22.47 5.78 2.46
N PRO A 187 -22.80 5.31 1.24
CA PRO A 187 -21.79 5.07 0.21
C PRO A 187 -21.39 6.36 -0.49
N TYR A 188 -20.10 6.45 -0.76
CA TYR A 188 -19.47 7.47 -1.58
C TYR A 188 -18.70 6.76 -2.69
N ASP A 189 -19.04 7.09 -3.93
CA ASP A 189 -18.44 6.46 -5.11
C ASP A 189 -17.36 7.35 -5.71
N MET A 190 -16.20 6.74 -6.02
CA MET A 190 -15.11 7.37 -6.74
C MET A 190 -14.95 6.68 -8.10
N PRO A 191 -15.00 7.43 -9.24
CA PRO A 191 -14.79 6.86 -10.56
C PRO A 191 -13.34 6.45 -10.77
N ILE A 192 -13.13 5.26 -11.33
CA ILE A 192 -11.82 4.71 -11.67
C ILE A 192 -11.74 4.61 -13.19
N THR A 193 -11.05 5.55 -13.82
CA THR A 193 -10.87 5.59 -15.28
C THR A 193 -9.83 4.58 -15.74
N GLY A 194 -10.09 3.89 -16.85
CA GLY A 194 -9.10 3.06 -17.54
C GLY A 194 -8.30 3.86 -18.57
N TYR A 195 -7.08 3.44 -18.87
CA TYR A 195 -6.20 4.08 -19.85
C TYR A 195 -6.62 3.73 -21.28
N GLY A 196 -7.01 4.75 -22.04
CA GLY A 196 -7.35 4.58 -23.46
C GLY A 196 -8.63 3.77 -23.71
N THR A 197 -9.42 3.48 -22.68
CA THR A 197 -10.74 2.87 -22.76
C THR A 197 -11.83 3.83 -22.28
N ARG A 198 -13.09 3.51 -22.56
CA ARG A 198 -14.23 4.26 -22.06
C ARG A 198 -14.79 3.70 -20.74
N ASN A 199 -14.34 2.53 -20.34
CA ASN A 199 -14.80 1.91 -19.09
C ASN A 199 -14.36 2.74 -17.88
N VAL A 200 -15.30 2.91 -16.95
CA VAL A 200 -15.08 3.60 -15.68
C VAL A 200 -15.57 2.70 -14.55
N GLY A 201 -14.64 2.11 -13.80
CA GLY A 201 -14.94 1.32 -12.63
C GLY A 201 -15.39 2.17 -11.44
N THR A 202 -15.76 1.52 -10.35
CA THR A 202 -16.23 2.19 -9.13
C THR A 202 -15.43 1.73 -7.92
N LEU A 203 -14.95 2.68 -7.13
CA LEU A 203 -14.51 2.46 -5.75
C LEU A 203 -15.59 2.99 -4.83
N ARG A 204 -16.32 2.10 -4.14
CA ARG A 204 -17.37 2.44 -3.17
C ARG A 204 -16.79 2.45 -1.76
N LEU A 205 -16.88 3.61 -1.12
CA LEU A 205 -16.35 3.87 0.22
C LEU A 205 -17.49 4.20 1.17
N TRP A 206 -17.55 3.49 2.30
CA TRP A 206 -18.59 3.65 3.29
C TRP A 206 -18.21 4.65 4.37
N ARG A 207 -19.09 5.61 4.65
CA ARG A 207 -18.98 6.53 5.78
C ARG A 207 -20.02 6.20 6.84
N ALA A 208 -19.58 6.12 8.08
CA ALA A 208 -20.47 5.93 9.22
C ALA A 208 -21.10 7.27 9.62
N GLU A 209 -22.42 7.31 9.64
CA GLU A 209 -23.21 8.45 10.11
C GLU A 209 -24.27 7.96 11.12
N PRO A 210 -24.65 8.78 12.11
CA PRO A 210 -25.65 8.40 13.08
C PRO A 210 -27.04 8.27 12.42
N VAL A 211 -27.88 7.42 12.96
CA VAL A 211 -29.29 7.31 12.55
C VAL A 211 -30.06 8.56 13.00
N GLU A 212 -29.83 9.01 14.23
CA GLU A 212 -30.31 10.27 14.75
C GLU A 212 -29.16 11.27 14.82
N GLU A 213 -29.24 12.36 14.05
CA GLU A 213 -28.10 13.27 13.90
C GLU A 213 -27.80 14.12 15.13
N PHE A 214 -28.81 14.43 15.96
CA PHE A 214 -28.67 15.40 17.03
C PHE A 214 -29.79 15.30 18.08
N ASP A 215 -29.41 15.09 19.33
CA ASP A 215 -30.36 15.13 20.46
C ASP A 215 -30.71 16.60 20.81
N TYR A 216 -31.80 17.07 20.21
CA TYR A 216 -32.24 18.44 20.41
C TYR A 216 -32.73 18.71 21.85
N ASP A 217 -33.26 17.71 22.53
CA ASP A 217 -33.74 17.82 23.90
C ASP A 217 -32.58 17.95 24.90
N ALA A 218 -31.53 17.17 24.71
CA ALA A 218 -30.29 17.31 25.47
C ALA A 218 -29.67 18.71 25.25
N PHE A 219 -29.61 19.17 24.02
CA PHE A 219 -29.08 20.49 23.67
C PHE A 219 -29.86 21.63 24.33
N ASN A 220 -31.21 21.60 24.22
CA ASN A 220 -32.09 22.58 24.84
C ASN A 220 -32.00 22.59 26.38
N SER A 221 -31.66 21.42 26.94
CA SER A 221 -31.42 21.26 28.37
C SER A 221 -30.02 21.68 28.80
N GLN A 222 -29.23 22.32 27.93
CA GLN A 222 -27.84 22.72 28.12
C GLN A 222 -26.84 21.57 28.38
N ARG A 223 -27.21 20.35 28.03
CA ARG A 223 -26.34 19.16 28.05
C ARG A 223 -25.65 19.02 26.68
N PHE A 224 -24.82 19.99 26.33
CA PHE A 224 -24.25 20.12 24.97
C PHE A 224 -23.37 18.93 24.57
N THR A 225 -22.62 18.38 25.51
CA THR A 225 -21.79 17.19 25.26
C THR A 225 -22.66 15.97 25.02
N ASP A 226 -23.69 15.76 25.85
CA ASP A 226 -24.58 14.59 25.70
C ASP A 226 -25.31 14.61 24.34
N ALA A 227 -25.65 15.81 23.84
CA ALA A 227 -26.32 15.99 22.56
C ALA A 227 -25.53 15.47 21.35
N ILE A 228 -24.22 15.21 21.49
CA ILE A 228 -23.32 14.79 20.39
C ILE A 228 -22.59 13.46 20.67
N VAL A 229 -22.69 12.87 21.87
CA VAL A 229 -21.92 11.70 22.29
C VAL A 229 -22.14 10.50 21.34
N GLU A 230 -23.39 10.17 21.04
CA GLU A 230 -23.72 9.07 20.13
C GLU A 230 -23.21 9.32 18.72
N ARG A 231 -23.38 10.56 18.23
CA ARG A 231 -22.88 10.99 16.93
C ARG A 231 -21.36 10.81 16.81
N GLU A 232 -20.61 11.20 17.83
CA GLU A 232 -19.15 11.08 17.83
C GLU A 232 -18.68 9.62 17.90
N ALA A 233 -19.37 8.77 18.68
CA ALA A 233 -19.08 7.34 18.76
C ALA A 233 -19.31 6.62 17.43
N VAL A 234 -20.35 6.99 16.69
CA VAL A 234 -20.61 6.47 15.33
C VAL A 234 -19.56 7.01 14.35
N ALA A 235 -19.23 8.30 14.41
CA ALA A 235 -18.24 8.91 13.51
C ALA A 235 -16.85 8.29 13.66
N ASP A 236 -16.48 7.79 14.85
CA ASP A 236 -15.19 7.12 15.11
C ASP A 236 -14.97 5.90 14.19
N ILE A 237 -16.04 5.22 13.77
CA ILE A 237 -15.96 4.04 12.88
C ILE A 237 -15.25 4.37 11.56
N SER A 238 -15.49 5.57 11.01
CA SER A 238 -14.86 6.01 9.76
C SER A 238 -13.92 7.21 9.94
N ARG A 239 -13.41 7.45 11.16
CA ARG A 239 -12.59 8.62 11.46
C ARG A 239 -11.13 8.44 11.05
N VAL A 240 -10.50 7.35 11.49
CA VAL A 240 -9.06 7.09 11.33
C VAL A 240 -8.82 5.67 10.84
N LEU A 241 -7.89 5.53 9.90
CA LEU A 241 -7.36 4.22 9.48
C LEU A 241 -6.40 3.69 10.55
N TYR A 242 -6.58 2.44 10.96
CA TYR A 242 -5.77 1.78 11.97
C TYR A 242 -5.67 2.54 13.30
N PRO A 243 -6.79 2.75 14.00
CA PRO A 243 -6.73 3.29 15.35
C PRO A 243 -5.85 2.41 16.24
N ASN A 244 -5.22 3.03 17.24
CA ASN A 244 -4.38 2.30 18.19
C ASN A 244 -5.19 1.22 18.93
N ASP A 245 -4.76 -0.03 18.82
CA ASP A 245 -5.41 -1.23 19.37
C ASP A 245 -4.65 -1.84 20.56
N SER A 246 -3.79 -1.06 21.19
CA SER A 246 -3.09 -1.48 22.42
C SER A 246 -4.01 -1.68 23.63
N THR A 247 -5.24 -1.15 23.59
CA THR A 247 -6.27 -1.27 24.62
C THR A 247 -7.47 -2.08 24.11
N PHE A 248 -8.30 -2.57 25.04
CA PHE A 248 -9.52 -3.29 24.69
C PHE A 248 -10.50 -2.43 23.86
N GLU A 249 -10.66 -1.16 24.20
CA GLU A 249 -11.54 -0.24 23.46
C GLU A 249 -11.00 0.05 22.03
N GLY A 250 -9.67 0.14 21.86
CA GLY A 250 -9.07 0.26 20.56
C GLY A 250 -9.30 -0.97 19.67
N LYS A 251 -9.21 -2.18 20.25
CA LYS A 251 -9.54 -3.43 19.56
C LYS A 251 -11.02 -3.48 19.16
N ILE A 252 -11.93 -3.07 20.04
CA ILE A 252 -13.38 -2.95 19.74
C ILE A 252 -13.58 -2.06 18.52
N LEU A 253 -12.95 -0.89 18.47
CA LEU A 253 -13.10 0.04 17.35
C LEU A 253 -12.60 -0.59 16.05
N ARG A 254 -11.45 -1.28 16.05
CA ARG A 254 -10.95 -1.97 14.86
C ARG A 254 -11.89 -3.06 14.35
N VAL A 255 -12.38 -3.91 15.22
CA VAL A 255 -13.35 -4.97 14.84
C VAL A 255 -14.66 -4.37 14.36
N ARG A 256 -15.10 -3.26 14.97
CA ARG A 256 -16.28 -2.50 14.53
C ARG A 256 -16.11 -1.93 13.11
N GLN A 257 -14.95 -1.36 12.80
CA GLN A 257 -14.63 -0.88 11.45
C GLN A 257 -14.67 -2.01 10.41
N GLN A 258 -14.08 -3.18 10.73
CA GLN A 258 -14.06 -4.33 9.83
C GLN A 258 -15.48 -4.83 9.53
N TYR A 259 -16.30 -4.99 10.55
CA TYR A 259 -17.70 -5.41 10.36
C TYR A 259 -18.51 -4.37 9.59
N PHE A 260 -18.32 -3.08 9.90
CA PHE A 260 -19.04 -1.98 9.26
C PHE A 260 -19.01 -2.05 7.73
N PHE A 261 -17.81 -2.05 7.14
CA PHE A 261 -17.72 -2.02 5.68
C PHE A 261 -18.07 -3.36 5.05
N CYS A 262 -17.80 -4.49 5.72
CA CYS A 262 -18.20 -5.81 5.24
C CYS A 262 -19.72 -5.93 5.16
N ALA A 263 -20.43 -5.60 6.23
CA ALA A 263 -21.88 -5.67 6.29
C ALA A 263 -22.55 -4.72 5.28
N ALA A 264 -22.09 -3.46 5.23
CA ALA A 264 -22.61 -2.48 4.28
C ALA A 264 -22.42 -2.93 2.82
N SER A 265 -21.25 -3.46 2.49
CA SER A 265 -20.93 -3.94 1.14
C SER A 265 -21.73 -5.17 0.75
N LEU A 266 -21.91 -6.13 1.67
CA LEU A 266 -22.70 -7.33 1.39
C LEU A 266 -24.18 -7.01 1.18
N HIS A 267 -24.76 -6.14 2.01
CA HIS A 267 -26.14 -5.69 1.80
C HIS A 267 -26.31 -4.99 0.44
N ASP A 268 -25.31 -4.24 -0.01
CA ASP A 268 -25.32 -3.63 -1.33
C ASP A 268 -25.22 -4.68 -2.45
N ILE A 269 -24.30 -5.60 -2.36
CA ILE A 269 -24.09 -6.67 -3.36
C ILE A 269 -25.32 -7.56 -3.46
N VAL A 270 -25.88 -8.02 -2.32
CA VAL A 270 -27.08 -8.88 -2.28
C VAL A 270 -28.31 -8.15 -2.86
N ALA A 271 -28.53 -6.88 -2.49
CA ALA A 271 -29.64 -6.08 -3.02
C ALA A 271 -29.52 -5.89 -4.54
N ASN A 272 -28.32 -5.60 -5.03
CA ASN A 272 -28.06 -5.46 -6.46
C ASN A 272 -28.25 -6.78 -7.21
N HIS A 273 -27.81 -7.91 -6.62
CA HIS A 273 -28.02 -9.23 -7.22
C HIS A 273 -29.50 -9.57 -7.32
N ILE A 274 -30.29 -9.39 -6.26
CA ILE A 274 -31.73 -9.63 -6.23
C ILE A 274 -32.44 -8.80 -7.32
N ALA A 275 -32.10 -7.53 -7.44
CA ALA A 275 -32.71 -6.64 -8.43
C ALA A 275 -32.43 -7.07 -9.89
N GLN A 276 -31.33 -7.79 -10.13
CA GLN A 276 -30.90 -8.16 -11.48
C GLN A 276 -31.22 -9.61 -11.86
N HIS A 277 -31.36 -10.51 -10.87
CA HIS A 277 -31.53 -11.96 -11.07
C HIS A 277 -32.86 -12.45 -10.52
N GLU A 278 -33.94 -11.67 -10.65
CA GLU A 278 -35.33 -12.03 -10.31
C GLU A 278 -35.49 -12.56 -8.87
N GLY A 279 -34.60 -12.16 -7.96
CA GLY A 279 -34.62 -12.60 -6.56
C GLY A 279 -33.90 -13.94 -6.29
N ASP A 280 -33.29 -14.58 -7.28
CA ASP A 280 -32.64 -15.89 -7.13
C ASP A 280 -31.24 -15.76 -6.54
N LEU A 281 -31.14 -15.89 -5.21
CA LEU A 281 -29.86 -15.89 -4.50
C LEU A 281 -29.04 -17.18 -4.68
N THR A 282 -29.60 -18.26 -5.25
CA THR A 282 -28.83 -19.51 -5.49
C THR A 282 -27.74 -19.31 -6.53
N THR A 283 -27.88 -18.29 -7.37
CA THR A 283 -26.90 -17.90 -8.40
C THR A 283 -25.93 -16.83 -7.93
N LEU A 284 -25.94 -16.42 -6.64
CA LEU A 284 -25.10 -15.36 -6.13
C LEU A 284 -23.62 -15.59 -6.45
N ALA A 285 -23.11 -16.79 -6.19
CA ALA A 285 -21.72 -17.16 -6.44
C ALA A 285 -21.36 -17.24 -7.94
N ASP A 286 -22.36 -17.46 -8.82
CA ASP A 286 -22.12 -17.51 -10.27
C ASP A 286 -21.85 -16.12 -10.86
N PHE A 287 -22.44 -15.08 -10.26
CA PHE A 287 -22.33 -13.71 -10.74
C PHE A 287 -21.44 -12.80 -9.86
N ASN A 288 -21.10 -13.22 -8.65
CA ASN A 288 -20.32 -12.40 -7.73
C ASN A 288 -19.19 -13.21 -7.11
N ALA A 289 -17.98 -12.77 -7.30
CA ALA A 289 -16.81 -13.19 -6.53
C ALA A 289 -16.40 -12.07 -5.58
N ILE A 290 -15.87 -12.40 -4.41
CA ILE A 290 -15.39 -11.43 -3.42
C ILE A 290 -13.97 -11.78 -3.03
N GLN A 291 -13.02 -10.88 -3.34
CA GLN A 291 -11.62 -11.02 -2.92
C GLN A 291 -11.39 -10.35 -1.58
N LEU A 292 -10.95 -11.14 -0.61
CA LEU A 292 -10.57 -10.66 0.71
C LEU A 292 -9.08 -10.23 0.67
N ASN A 293 -8.84 -8.93 0.75
CA ASN A 293 -7.49 -8.37 0.79
C ASN A 293 -6.97 -8.37 2.23
N ASP A 294 -6.22 -9.40 2.60
CA ASP A 294 -5.82 -9.79 3.94
C ASP A 294 -7.01 -10.28 4.81
N THR A 295 -6.83 -10.30 6.13
CA THR A 295 -7.84 -10.76 7.08
C THR A 295 -8.85 -9.68 7.50
N HIS A 296 -8.59 -8.42 7.18
CA HIS A 296 -9.45 -7.30 7.56
C HIS A 296 -10.93 -7.47 7.12
N PRO A 297 -11.25 -8.01 5.92
CA PRO A 297 -12.64 -8.20 5.49
C PRO A 297 -13.22 -9.59 5.80
N VAL A 298 -12.57 -10.43 6.57
CA VAL A 298 -13.03 -11.81 6.83
C VAL A 298 -14.42 -11.89 7.49
N LEU A 299 -14.82 -10.87 8.24
CA LEU A 299 -16.18 -10.78 8.81
C LEU A 299 -17.29 -10.78 7.75
N ALA A 300 -16.97 -10.56 6.48
CA ALA A 300 -17.91 -10.74 5.37
C ALA A 300 -18.41 -12.20 5.25
N ILE A 301 -17.61 -13.20 5.62
CA ILE A 301 -17.99 -14.61 5.58
C ILE A 301 -19.16 -14.92 6.52
N PRO A 302 -19.04 -14.72 7.83
CA PRO A 302 -20.16 -14.97 8.74
C PRO A 302 -21.34 -13.99 8.52
N GLU A 303 -21.09 -12.79 8.01
CA GLU A 303 -22.17 -11.85 7.70
C GLU A 303 -23.00 -12.32 6.49
N LEU A 304 -22.39 -12.82 5.42
CA LEU A 304 -23.16 -13.39 4.31
C LEU A 304 -23.97 -14.61 4.77
N MET A 305 -23.40 -15.46 5.64
CA MET A 305 -24.16 -16.53 6.29
C MET A 305 -25.38 -15.98 7.05
N ARG A 306 -25.19 -14.93 7.86
CA ARG A 306 -26.29 -14.31 8.62
C ARG A 306 -27.40 -13.78 7.69
N ILE A 307 -27.02 -13.09 6.63
CA ILE A 307 -27.99 -12.57 5.63
C ILE A 307 -28.81 -13.72 5.08
N LEU A 308 -28.17 -14.79 4.56
CA LEU A 308 -28.87 -15.91 3.94
C LEU A 308 -29.74 -16.69 4.93
N LEU A 309 -29.26 -16.92 6.16
CA LEU A 309 -29.98 -17.65 7.21
C LEU A 309 -31.16 -16.86 7.80
N ASP A 310 -30.87 -15.61 8.23
CA ASP A 310 -31.79 -14.85 9.09
C ASP A 310 -32.74 -13.96 8.28
N GLU A 311 -32.27 -13.38 7.14
CA GLU A 311 -33.11 -12.50 6.33
C GLU A 311 -33.86 -13.26 5.22
N TYR A 312 -33.24 -14.35 4.67
CA TYR A 312 -33.87 -15.13 3.61
C TYR A 312 -34.31 -16.51 4.03
N GLY A 313 -34.07 -16.93 5.28
CA GLY A 313 -34.58 -18.16 5.86
C GLY A 313 -34.00 -19.45 5.27
N TRP A 314 -32.77 -19.41 4.78
CA TRP A 314 -32.11 -20.56 4.17
C TRP A 314 -31.65 -21.58 5.22
N THR A 315 -31.45 -22.85 4.78
CA THR A 315 -30.74 -23.84 5.59
C THR A 315 -29.25 -23.52 5.61
N TRP A 316 -28.55 -24.01 6.64
CA TRP A 316 -27.10 -23.84 6.75
C TRP A 316 -26.34 -24.36 5.53
N GLU A 317 -26.73 -25.57 5.08
CA GLU A 317 -26.06 -26.26 3.97
C GLU A 317 -26.17 -25.46 2.67
N ALA A 318 -27.34 -24.96 2.34
CA ALA A 318 -27.54 -24.13 1.17
C ALA A 318 -26.79 -22.79 1.26
N ALA A 319 -26.82 -22.14 2.43
CA ALA A 319 -26.09 -20.89 2.64
C ALA A 319 -24.58 -21.10 2.55
N TRP A 320 -24.05 -22.16 3.17
CA TRP A 320 -22.62 -22.46 3.17
C TRP A 320 -22.10 -22.82 1.79
N ASP A 321 -22.90 -23.51 0.97
CA ASP A 321 -22.54 -23.81 -0.42
C ASP A 321 -22.30 -22.51 -1.21
N VAL A 322 -23.20 -21.54 -1.13
CA VAL A 322 -23.04 -20.24 -1.78
C VAL A 322 -21.83 -19.49 -1.21
N VAL A 323 -21.71 -19.42 0.12
CA VAL A 323 -20.63 -18.68 0.77
C VAL A 323 -19.25 -19.24 0.39
N SER A 324 -19.09 -20.56 0.42
CA SER A 324 -17.81 -21.20 0.12
C SER A 324 -17.39 -21.12 -1.36
N HIS A 325 -18.30 -20.72 -2.26
CA HIS A 325 -18.02 -20.46 -3.67
C HIS A 325 -17.94 -18.96 -4.03
N THR A 326 -18.17 -18.07 -3.05
CA THR A 326 -18.16 -16.63 -3.27
C THR A 326 -16.82 -15.99 -2.91
N PHE A 327 -16.13 -16.46 -1.85
CA PHE A 327 -14.94 -15.79 -1.30
C PHE A 327 -13.62 -16.40 -1.79
N ALA A 328 -12.67 -15.52 -2.10
CA ALA A 328 -11.26 -15.84 -2.29
C ALA A 328 -10.41 -15.00 -1.33
N TYR A 329 -9.31 -15.56 -0.82
CA TYR A 329 -8.48 -14.94 0.21
C TYR A 329 -7.05 -14.72 -0.28
N THR A 330 -6.57 -13.49 -0.17
CA THR A 330 -5.15 -13.13 -0.35
C THR A 330 -4.49 -12.95 1.01
N ASN A 331 -3.45 -13.75 1.29
CA ASN A 331 -2.63 -13.57 2.48
C ASN A 331 -1.47 -12.60 2.19
N HIS A 332 -1.25 -11.63 3.08
CA HIS A 332 -0.12 -10.69 3.02
C HIS A 332 0.86 -10.86 4.18
N THR A 333 0.66 -11.86 5.03
CA THR A 333 1.41 -12.07 6.28
C THR A 333 2.30 -13.31 6.15
N VAL A 334 3.58 -13.17 6.49
CA VAL A 334 4.52 -14.30 6.48
C VAL A 334 4.48 -15.08 7.78
N LEU A 335 4.46 -14.39 8.93
CA LEU A 335 4.55 -15.00 10.25
C LEU A 335 3.19 -15.44 10.78
N ALA A 336 3.06 -16.72 11.14
CA ALA A 336 1.80 -17.27 11.71
C ALA A 336 1.35 -16.55 13.00
N GLU A 337 2.28 -16.12 13.84
CA GLU A 337 1.98 -15.36 15.06
C GLU A 337 1.42 -13.96 14.81
N ALA A 338 1.69 -13.39 13.64
CA ALA A 338 1.18 -12.09 13.23
C ALA A 338 -0.19 -12.15 12.52
N LEU A 339 -0.75 -13.35 12.32
CA LEU A 339 -2.11 -13.52 11.80
C LEU A 339 -3.13 -12.95 12.79
N GLU A 340 -4.07 -12.17 12.26
CA GLU A 340 -5.05 -11.43 13.04
C GLU A 340 -5.98 -12.35 13.83
N LYS A 341 -6.14 -12.07 15.12
CA LYS A 341 -7.05 -12.79 16.02
C LYS A 341 -7.67 -11.82 17.02
N TRP A 342 -8.93 -12.04 17.36
CA TRP A 342 -9.70 -11.18 18.24
C TRP A 342 -10.34 -11.96 19.38
N GLU A 343 -10.49 -11.33 20.54
CA GLU A 343 -11.15 -11.93 21.69
C GLU A 343 -12.63 -12.19 21.41
N THR A 344 -13.13 -13.39 21.75
CA THR A 344 -14.55 -13.74 21.58
C THR A 344 -15.50 -12.77 22.30
N SER A 345 -15.03 -12.17 23.41
CA SER A 345 -15.79 -11.18 24.17
C SER A 345 -16.12 -9.91 23.37
N ILE A 346 -15.28 -9.54 22.42
CA ILE A 346 -15.54 -8.42 21.51
C ILE A 346 -16.71 -8.75 20.57
N PHE A 347 -16.73 -9.96 20.01
CA PHE A 347 -17.81 -10.44 19.15
C PHE A 347 -19.13 -10.58 19.93
N ASP A 348 -19.08 -11.20 21.13
CA ASP A 348 -20.26 -11.34 21.99
C ASP A 348 -20.84 -9.96 22.40
N ARG A 349 -19.99 -8.93 22.55
CA ARG A 349 -20.42 -7.56 22.87
C ARG A 349 -21.01 -6.84 21.67
N LEU A 350 -20.36 -6.91 20.50
CA LEU A 350 -20.72 -6.09 19.34
C LEU A 350 -21.81 -6.70 18.47
N PHE A 351 -21.74 -8.01 18.22
CA PHE A 351 -22.62 -8.71 17.29
C PHE A 351 -22.80 -10.19 17.70
N PRO A 352 -23.59 -10.45 18.76
CA PRO A 352 -23.76 -11.80 19.33
C PRO A 352 -24.18 -12.85 18.28
N ARG A 353 -25.04 -12.46 17.31
CA ARG A 353 -25.50 -13.36 16.25
C ARG A 353 -24.37 -13.81 15.32
N ILE A 354 -23.46 -12.91 14.98
CA ILE A 354 -22.25 -13.26 14.21
C ILE A 354 -21.37 -14.24 14.99
N MET A 355 -21.22 -14.02 16.30
CA MET A 355 -20.46 -14.96 17.13
C MET A 355 -21.12 -16.35 17.21
N GLU A 356 -22.45 -16.45 17.25
CA GLU A 356 -23.14 -17.74 17.14
C GLU A 356 -22.82 -18.45 15.82
N ILE A 357 -22.83 -17.72 14.70
CA ILE A 357 -22.48 -18.26 13.39
C ILE A 357 -21.01 -18.70 13.34
N VAL A 358 -20.08 -17.90 13.89
CA VAL A 358 -18.65 -18.24 13.95
C VAL A 358 -18.44 -19.53 14.78
N ARG A 359 -19.15 -19.69 15.90
CA ARG A 359 -19.13 -20.91 16.73
C ARG A 359 -19.69 -22.11 15.96
N GLU A 360 -20.72 -21.93 15.15
CA GLU A 360 -21.28 -23.02 14.31
C GLU A 360 -20.32 -23.35 13.14
N ILE A 361 -19.64 -22.37 12.55
CA ILE A 361 -18.55 -22.60 11.57
C ILE A 361 -17.45 -23.49 12.23
N ASP A 362 -17.01 -23.11 13.45
CA ASP A 362 -16.01 -23.88 14.20
C ASP A 362 -16.48 -25.32 14.50
N ARG A 363 -17.71 -25.47 14.94
CA ARG A 363 -18.28 -26.79 15.23
C ARG A 363 -18.32 -27.69 13.99
N ARG A 364 -18.75 -27.16 12.85
CA ARG A 364 -18.81 -27.89 11.58
C ARG A 364 -17.43 -28.19 11.02
N PHE A 365 -16.49 -27.23 11.13
CA PHE A 365 -15.10 -27.47 10.81
C PHE A 365 -14.53 -28.66 11.58
N ARG A 366 -14.74 -28.73 12.90
CA ARG A 366 -14.25 -29.84 13.72
C ARG A 366 -14.84 -31.19 13.31
N ILE A 367 -16.12 -31.22 12.95
CA ILE A 367 -16.77 -32.44 12.44
C ILE A 367 -16.16 -32.85 11.10
N ASP A 368 -16.06 -31.93 10.14
CA ASP A 368 -15.48 -32.22 8.81
C ASP A 368 -14.03 -32.75 8.93
N MET A 369 -13.22 -32.14 9.79
CA MET A 369 -11.84 -32.60 10.01
C MET A 369 -11.78 -33.99 10.69
N THR A 370 -12.68 -34.25 11.62
CA THR A 370 -12.78 -35.56 12.27
C THR A 370 -13.18 -36.64 11.26
N GLU A 371 -14.15 -36.36 10.38
CA GLU A 371 -14.60 -37.26 9.32
C GLU A 371 -13.49 -37.52 8.29
N ARG A 372 -12.61 -36.57 8.05
CA ARG A 372 -11.40 -36.72 7.22
C ARG A 372 -10.28 -37.50 7.92
N GLY A 373 -10.42 -37.83 9.19
CA GLY A 373 -9.41 -38.56 9.97
C GLY A 373 -8.22 -37.73 10.42
N ILE A 374 -8.37 -36.42 10.49
CA ILE A 374 -7.35 -35.52 11.04
C ILE A 374 -7.26 -35.71 12.55
N ASP A 375 -6.06 -35.70 13.11
CA ASP A 375 -5.85 -35.84 14.55
C ASP A 375 -6.36 -34.63 15.36
N GLU A 376 -6.76 -34.87 16.60
CA GLU A 376 -7.36 -33.87 17.47
C GLU A 376 -6.43 -32.66 17.71
N GLY A 377 -5.12 -32.87 17.80
CA GLY A 377 -4.15 -31.80 18.01
C GLY A 377 -4.13 -30.83 16.82
N THR A 378 -4.10 -31.37 15.60
CA THR A 378 -4.18 -30.60 14.35
C THR A 378 -5.53 -29.89 14.23
N ILE A 379 -6.65 -30.57 14.53
CA ILE A 379 -7.98 -29.94 14.54
C ILE A 379 -8.01 -28.73 15.49
N ASN A 380 -7.51 -28.90 16.71
CA ASN A 380 -7.49 -27.80 17.69
C ASN A 380 -6.62 -26.62 17.25
N TYR A 381 -5.49 -26.88 16.57
CA TYR A 381 -4.62 -25.84 16.02
C TYR A 381 -5.29 -25.06 14.88
N MET A 382 -6.05 -25.73 14.01
CA MET A 382 -6.71 -25.13 12.84
C MET A 382 -8.09 -24.56 13.15
N ALA A 383 -8.61 -24.77 14.35
CA ALA A 383 -9.98 -24.39 14.69
C ALA A 383 -10.17 -22.85 14.63
N PRO A 384 -11.25 -22.37 13.97
CA PRO A 384 -11.61 -20.95 13.92
C PRO A 384 -11.74 -20.29 15.29
N VAL A 385 -12.21 -21.03 16.29
CA VAL A 385 -12.29 -20.56 17.68
C VAL A 385 -11.41 -21.42 18.57
N GLN A 386 -10.40 -20.78 19.16
CA GLN A 386 -9.45 -21.43 20.08
C GLN A 386 -9.42 -20.70 21.42
N GLY A 387 -9.78 -21.36 22.51
CA GLY A 387 -9.90 -20.72 23.82
C GLY A 387 -10.90 -19.56 23.75
N ASN A 388 -10.41 -18.36 24.02
CA ASN A 388 -11.20 -17.13 23.95
C ASN A 388 -10.87 -16.25 22.73
N MET A 389 -10.27 -16.82 21.67
CA MET A 389 -9.85 -16.07 20.47
C MET A 389 -10.55 -16.60 19.22
N VAL A 390 -10.95 -15.69 18.34
CA VAL A 390 -11.39 -15.94 16.97
C VAL A 390 -10.21 -15.71 16.04
N HIS A 391 -9.83 -16.72 15.26
CA HIS A 391 -8.72 -16.69 14.31
C HIS A 391 -9.24 -16.36 12.91
N MET A 392 -9.02 -15.13 12.47
CA MET A 392 -9.60 -14.63 11.23
C MET A 392 -9.10 -15.40 9.99
N ALA A 393 -7.80 -15.66 9.90
CA ALA A 393 -7.23 -16.41 8.79
C ALA A 393 -7.79 -17.85 8.69
N TRP A 394 -8.14 -18.49 9.81
CA TRP A 394 -8.72 -19.83 9.81
C TRP A 394 -10.14 -19.85 9.23
N ILE A 395 -10.95 -18.84 9.54
CA ILE A 395 -12.26 -18.65 8.90
C ILE A 395 -12.08 -18.45 7.39
N ALA A 396 -11.14 -17.59 6.99
CA ALA A 396 -10.86 -17.33 5.58
C ALA A 396 -10.42 -18.60 4.83
N CYS A 397 -9.48 -19.38 5.38
CA CYS A 397 -8.99 -20.59 4.76
C CYS A 397 -10.08 -21.67 4.62
N TYR A 398 -10.97 -21.79 5.61
CA TYR A 398 -12.06 -22.78 5.56
C TYR A 398 -13.12 -22.43 4.51
N ALA A 399 -13.48 -21.14 4.43
CA ALA A 399 -14.58 -20.69 3.57
C ALA A 399 -14.16 -20.29 2.15
N SER A 400 -12.86 -20.05 1.87
CA SER A 400 -12.47 -19.57 0.55
C SER A 400 -12.18 -20.68 -0.45
N TYR A 401 -12.64 -20.49 -1.70
CA TYR A 401 -12.35 -21.43 -2.79
C TYR A 401 -10.93 -21.28 -3.36
N SER A 402 -10.28 -20.12 -3.11
CA SER A 402 -8.92 -19.83 -3.54
C SER A 402 -8.17 -19.08 -2.46
N ILE A 403 -6.91 -19.47 -2.24
CA ILE A 403 -6.00 -18.86 -1.26
C ILE A 403 -4.70 -18.56 -2.00
N ASN A 404 -4.28 -17.30 -2.04
CA ASN A 404 -3.04 -16.97 -2.71
C ASN A 404 -2.05 -16.21 -1.84
N GLY A 405 -0.76 -16.48 -2.09
CA GLY A 405 0.34 -15.61 -1.72
C GLY A 405 0.58 -14.53 -2.77
N VAL A 406 1.49 -13.61 -2.48
CA VAL A 406 1.71 -12.37 -3.26
C VAL A 406 3.11 -12.27 -3.91
N ALA A 407 3.92 -13.31 -3.77
CA ALA A 407 5.18 -13.55 -4.46
C ALA A 407 5.46 -15.07 -4.46
N ALA A 408 6.32 -15.55 -5.34
CA ALA A 408 6.62 -16.98 -5.44
C ALA A 408 7.17 -17.53 -4.11
N LEU A 409 8.21 -16.90 -3.55
CA LEU A 409 8.78 -17.28 -2.25
C LEU A 409 7.74 -17.25 -1.13
N HIS A 410 6.95 -16.16 -1.04
CA HIS A 410 5.89 -16.04 -0.04
C HIS A 410 4.88 -17.17 -0.13
N THR A 411 4.47 -17.54 -1.34
CA THR A 411 3.53 -18.63 -1.56
C THR A 411 4.09 -19.97 -1.08
N GLU A 412 5.37 -20.24 -1.30
CA GLU A 412 6.01 -21.46 -0.79
C GLU A 412 6.13 -21.45 0.74
N ILE A 413 6.44 -20.31 1.37
CA ILE A 413 6.44 -20.17 2.83
C ILE A 413 5.03 -20.40 3.40
N ILE A 414 3.99 -19.85 2.78
CA ILE A 414 2.60 -20.11 3.19
C ILE A 414 2.29 -21.60 3.18
N LYS A 415 2.60 -22.30 2.10
CA LYS A 415 2.34 -23.73 1.93
C LYS A 415 3.12 -24.60 2.90
N ARG A 416 4.38 -24.23 3.18
CA ARG A 416 5.33 -25.02 3.95
C ARG A 416 5.23 -24.75 5.46
N GLU A 417 4.85 -23.53 5.86
CA GLU A 417 4.92 -23.05 7.25
C GLU A 417 3.60 -22.43 7.72
N THR A 418 3.29 -21.20 7.26
CA THR A 418 2.24 -20.35 7.84
C THR A 418 0.85 -20.98 7.79
N LEU A 419 0.48 -21.62 6.67
CA LEU A 419 -0.80 -22.28 6.45
C LEU A 419 -0.63 -23.75 6.04
N ARG A 420 0.44 -24.40 6.49
CA ARG A 420 0.82 -25.75 6.09
C ARG A 420 -0.31 -26.76 6.22
N GLN A 421 -0.97 -26.81 7.40
CA GLN A 421 -2.04 -27.78 7.66
C GLN A 421 -3.23 -27.57 6.70
N TRP A 422 -3.52 -26.32 6.34
CA TRP A 422 -4.54 -25.99 5.36
C TRP A 422 -4.16 -26.43 3.95
N HIS A 423 -2.91 -26.25 3.56
CA HIS A 423 -2.39 -26.70 2.28
C HIS A 423 -2.34 -28.24 2.19
N ASP A 424 -1.95 -28.91 3.26
CA ASP A 424 -1.92 -30.39 3.30
C ASP A 424 -3.31 -31.01 3.08
N ILE A 425 -4.40 -30.33 3.46
CA ILE A 425 -5.79 -30.78 3.31
C ILE A 425 -6.41 -30.34 1.97
N TRP A 426 -6.13 -29.12 1.53
CA TRP A 426 -6.71 -28.54 0.30
C TRP A 426 -5.63 -27.91 -0.59
N PRO A 427 -4.67 -28.67 -1.12
CA PRO A 427 -3.56 -28.13 -1.92
C PRO A 427 -4.04 -27.40 -3.18
N GLU A 428 -5.18 -27.79 -3.75
CA GLU A 428 -5.77 -27.21 -4.96
C GLU A 428 -6.26 -25.76 -4.78
N ARG A 429 -6.49 -25.32 -3.54
CA ARG A 429 -6.91 -23.93 -3.25
C ARG A 429 -5.75 -22.96 -3.28
N PHE A 430 -4.50 -23.46 -3.10
CA PHE A 430 -3.31 -22.61 -2.93
C PHE A 430 -2.65 -22.27 -4.26
N ASN A 431 -2.44 -21.00 -4.52
CA ASN A 431 -1.79 -20.51 -5.73
C ASN A 431 -0.98 -19.24 -5.47
N ASN A 432 -0.14 -18.87 -6.44
CA ASN A 432 0.64 -17.63 -6.40
C ASN A 432 0.05 -16.58 -7.32
N LYS A 433 -0.08 -15.36 -6.83
CA LYS A 433 -0.36 -14.17 -7.63
C LYS A 433 0.68 -13.10 -7.29
N THR A 434 1.84 -13.19 -7.96
CA THR A 434 2.90 -12.18 -7.75
C THR A 434 2.32 -10.79 -7.96
N ASN A 435 2.54 -9.91 -6.98
CA ASN A 435 2.08 -8.53 -7.03
C ASN A 435 2.62 -7.81 -8.28
N GLY A 436 1.98 -6.71 -8.62
CA GLY A 436 2.40 -5.78 -9.64
C GLY A 436 1.95 -4.36 -9.32
N VAL A 437 2.50 -3.40 -10.03
CA VAL A 437 2.14 -1.98 -9.91
C VAL A 437 1.75 -1.42 -11.28
N THR A 438 0.86 -0.42 -11.30
CA THR A 438 0.40 0.16 -12.57
C THR A 438 1.52 0.96 -13.25
N PRO A 439 1.85 0.64 -14.52
CA PRO A 439 2.83 1.42 -15.28
C PRO A 439 2.33 2.82 -15.64
N ARG A 440 1.01 3.08 -15.59
CA ARG A 440 0.42 4.41 -15.83
C ARG A 440 0.93 5.41 -14.82
N ARG A 441 0.62 5.22 -13.52
CA ARG A 441 1.11 6.12 -12.46
C ARG A 441 2.60 6.03 -12.24
N TRP A 442 3.15 4.81 -12.17
CA TRP A 442 4.51 4.58 -11.67
C TRP A 442 5.60 4.61 -12.75
N LEU A 443 5.24 4.86 -14.00
CA LEU A 443 6.18 5.09 -15.10
C LEU A 443 5.67 6.23 -16.01
N ARG A 444 4.52 6.07 -16.67
CA ARG A 444 4.01 7.07 -17.63
C ARG A 444 3.83 8.45 -17.03
N GLN A 445 3.20 8.52 -15.85
CA GLN A 445 2.85 9.79 -15.18
C GLN A 445 4.03 10.37 -14.41
N CYS A 446 4.68 9.57 -13.52
CA CYS A 446 5.71 10.11 -12.64
C CYS A 446 7.05 10.34 -13.32
N ASN A 447 7.31 9.75 -14.52
CA ASN A 447 8.57 9.89 -15.26
C ASN A 447 8.34 10.19 -16.75
N PRO A 448 7.80 11.37 -17.10
CA PRO A 448 7.42 11.70 -18.47
C PRO A 448 8.62 11.72 -19.43
N ARG A 449 9.83 12.09 -18.97
CA ARG A 449 11.06 12.06 -19.80
C ARG A 449 11.43 10.63 -20.19
N LEU A 450 11.42 9.70 -19.25
CA LEU A 450 11.66 8.28 -19.53
C LEU A 450 10.56 7.71 -20.43
N SER A 451 9.32 8.08 -20.20
CA SER A 451 8.18 7.67 -21.02
C SER A 451 8.32 8.10 -22.48
N ALA A 452 8.77 9.34 -22.74
CA ALA A 452 9.03 9.81 -24.08
C ALA A 452 10.18 9.04 -24.78
N LEU A 453 11.23 8.67 -24.02
CA LEU A 453 12.30 7.81 -24.53
C LEU A 453 11.77 6.42 -24.90
N LEU A 454 10.92 5.83 -24.06
CA LEU A 454 10.31 4.53 -24.32
C LEU A 454 9.37 4.56 -25.53
N ASP A 455 8.53 5.58 -25.67
CA ASP A 455 7.68 5.79 -26.86
C ASP A 455 8.51 5.85 -28.15
N GLU A 456 9.65 6.54 -28.13
CA GLU A 456 10.55 6.64 -29.27
C GLU A 456 11.24 5.30 -29.59
N VAL A 457 11.81 4.64 -28.58
CA VAL A 457 12.54 3.37 -28.79
C VAL A 457 11.60 2.25 -29.25
N THR A 458 10.39 2.20 -28.72
CA THR A 458 9.39 1.17 -29.10
C THR A 458 8.56 1.53 -30.32
N GLY A 459 8.54 2.81 -30.70
CA GLY A 459 7.73 3.35 -31.79
C GLY A 459 6.25 3.48 -31.48
N SER A 460 5.84 3.27 -30.21
CA SER A 460 4.43 3.36 -29.77
C SER A 460 4.32 3.52 -28.24
N ASP A 461 3.12 3.83 -27.76
CA ASP A 461 2.76 3.82 -26.33
C ASP A 461 2.16 2.49 -25.84
N GLN A 462 2.30 1.40 -26.63
CA GLN A 462 1.72 0.09 -26.29
C GLN A 462 2.20 -0.44 -24.92
N TRP A 463 3.45 -0.15 -24.55
CA TRP A 463 4.03 -0.56 -23.27
C TRP A 463 3.23 -0.06 -22.04
N VAL A 464 2.43 1.00 -22.19
CA VAL A 464 1.60 1.55 -21.10
C VAL A 464 0.53 0.56 -20.63
N THR A 465 0.07 -0.33 -21.51
CA THR A 465 -0.93 -1.38 -21.23
C THR A 465 -0.40 -2.81 -21.37
N ASP A 466 0.80 -2.94 -21.94
CA ASP A 466 1.52 -4.21 -22.10
C ASP A 466 3.02 -3.99 -21.88
N LEU A 467 3.42 -3.95 -20.63
CA LEU A 467 4.80 -3.62 -20.25
C LEU A 467 5.82 -4.68 -20.73
N ASP A 468 5.38 -5.90 -21.03
CA ASP A 468 6.25 -6.98 -21.55
C ASP A 468 6.82 -6.66 -22.93
N VAL A 469 6.21 -5.76 -23.69
CA VAL A 469 6.74 -5.27 -24.97
C VAL A 469 8.17 -4.73 -24.83
N LEU A 470 8.51 -4.13 -23.70
CA LEU A 470 9.84 -3.56 -23.45
C LEU A 470 10.95 -4.63 -23.48
N ALA A 471 10.66 -5.88 -23.14
CA ALA A 471 11.65 -6.96 -23.08
C ALA A 471 12.37 -7.21 -24.43
N GLN A 472 11.73 -6.87 -25.55
CA GLN A 472 12.31 -7.02 -26.89
C GLN A 472 13.48 -6.07 -27.14
N PHE A 473 13.58 -5.00 -26.37
CA PHE A 473 14.57 -3.94 -26.53
C PHE A 473 15.75 -4.05 -25.56
N THR A 474 15.82 -5.11 -24.75
CA THR A 474 16.86 -5.28 -23.72
C THR A 474 18.26 -5.26 -24.32
N ASP A 475 18.48 -6.00 -25.42
CA ASP A 475 19.80 -6.19 -26.03
C ASP A 475 20.05 -5.28 -27.24
N SER A 476 19.03 -4.53 -27.69
CA SER A 476 19.10 -3.73 -28.93
C SER A 476 19.38 -2.23 -28.69
N VAL A 477 19.72 -1.83 -27.47
CA VAL A 477 19.99 -0.44 -27.13
C VAL A 477 21.42 -0.02 -27.51
N ASP A 478 21.56 1.15 -28.13
CA ASP A 478 22.84 1.76 -28.46
C ASP A 478 23.33 2.74 -27.36
N GLU A 479 24.60 3.19 -27.52
CA GLU A 479 25.20 4.11 -26.55
C GLU A 479 24.48 5.46 -26.46
N SER A 480 23.80 5.90 -27.55
CA SER A 480 23.08 7.19 -27.54
C SER A 480 21.83 7.13 -26.66
N VAL A 481 21.11 6.01 -26.67
CA VAL A 481 19.95 5.78 -25.77
C VAL A 481 20.41 5.69 -24.31
N LEU A 482 21.55 5.00 -24.06
CA LEU A 482 22.11 4.93 -22.72
C LEU A 482 22.55 6.31 -22.20
N GLN A 483 23.14 7.16 -23.07
CA GLN A 483 23.49 8.52 -22.69
C GLN A 483 22.25 9.34 -22.34
N ARG A 484 21.20 9.26 -23.16
CA ARG A 484 19.92 9.93 -22.85
C ARG A 484 19.30 9.44 -21.53
N LEU A 485 19.44 8.17 -21.21
CA LEU A 485 18.96 7.62 -19.93
C LEU A 485 19.73 8.22 -18.75
N ILE A 486 21.05 8.42 -18.88
CA ILE A 486 21.88 9.12 -17.89
C ILE A 486 21.39 10.56 -17.72
N ASP A 487 21.15 11.28 -18.82
CA ASP A 487 20.70 12.67 -18.80
C ASP A 487 19.30 12.79 -18.16
N ILE A 488 18.36 11.91 -18.52
CA ILE A 488 17.02 11.84 -17.92
C ILE A 488 17.11 11.61 -16.40
N LYS A 489 17.95 10.69 -15.96
CA LYS A 489 18.14 10.41 -14.53
C LYS A 489 18.68 11.64 -13.81
N HIS A 490 19.67 12.32 -14.39
CA HIS A 490 20.21 13.55 -13.82
C HIS A 490 19.14 14.65 -13.72
N ASP A 491 18.35 14.87 -14.79
CA ASP A 491 17.28 15.86 -14.77
C ASP A 491 16.22 15.57 -13.69
N ASN A 492 15.86 14.30 -13.52
CA ASN A 492 14.94 13.90 -12.45
C ASN A 492 15.52 14.15 -11.04
N LYS A 493 16.84 14.01 -10.86
CA LYS A 493 17.53 14.37 -9.61
C LYS A 493 17.55 15.87 -9.38
N VAL A 494 17.72 16.69 -10.42
CA VAL A 494 17.64 18.15 -10.35
C VAL A 494 16.23 18.56 -9.91
N ASP A 495 15.19 17.98 -10.50
CA ASP A 495 13.80 18.26 -10.12
C ASP A 495 13.53 17.89 -8.65
N PHE A 496 13.99 16.71 -8.22
CA PHE A 496 13.89 16.30 -6.82
C PHE A 496 14.64 17.22 -5.87
N ALA A 497 15.88 17.64 -6.24
CA ALA A 497 16.67 18.54 -5.43
C ALA A 497 15.97 19.90 -5.24
N GLN A 498 15.34 20.42 -6.28
CA GLN A 498 14.54 21.65 -6.18
C GLN A 498 13.28 21.45 -5.35
N TRP A 499 12.59 20.32 -5.52
CA TRP A 499 11.39 19.99 -4.77
C TRP A 499 11.65 19.86 -3.26
N ILE A 500 12.72 19.14 -2.86
CA ILE A 500 13.04 18.96 -1.43
C ILE A 500 13.57 20.25 -0.80
N LYS A 501 14.29 21.08 -1.56
CA LYS A 501 14.73 22.40 -1.11
C LYS A 501 13.52 23.30 -0.82
N ASN A 502 12.52 23.31 -1.68
CA ASN A 502 11.30 24.10 -1.48
C ASN A 502 10.48 23.58 -0.29
N ARG A 503 10.49 22.27 -0.05
CA ARG A 503 9.67 21.62 0.96
C ARG A 503 10.30 21.62 2.35
N GLN A 504 11.59 21.31 2.46
CA GLN A 504 12.30 21.12 3.73
C GLN A 504 13.56 21.99 3.88
N GLY A 505 13.90 22.81 2.89
CA GLY A 505 15.07 23.67 2.91
C GLY A 505 16.41 22.95 2.76
N ILE A 506 16.41 21.66 2.39
CA ILE A 506 17.62 20.84 2.27
C ILE A 506 18.22 20.97 0.87
N GLU A 507 19.51 21.33 0.79
CA GLU A 507 20.26 21.34 -0.47
C GLU A 507 20.83 19.97 -0.79
N VAL A 508 20.71 19.55 -2.05
CA VAL A 508 21.08 18.22 -2.52
C VAL A 508 21.95 18.33 -3.76
N ASN A 509 23.05 17.56 -3.79
CA ASN A 509 23.89 17.44 -4.98
C ASN A 509 23.26 16.44 -5.98
N PRO A 510 22.78 16.88 -7.17
CA PRO A 510 22.17 15.98 -8.15
C PRO A 510 23.15 15.02 -8.83
N ASP A 511 24.48 15.28 -8.72
CA ASP A 511 25.51 14.38 -9.26
C ASP A 511 25.82 13.20 -8.34
N ALA A 512 25.34 13.24 -7.08
CA ALA A 512 25.51 12.16 -6.11
C ALA A 512 24.69 10.91 -6.47
N ILE A 513 25.04 9.75 -5.90
CA ILE A 513 24.19 8.56 -5.93
C ILE A 513 22.96 8.82 -5.05
N PHE A 514 21.76 8.68 -5.61
CA PHE A 514 20.53 8.73 -4.83
C PHE A 514 20.14 7.34 -4.36
N ASP A 515 20.35 7.10 -3.08
CA ASP A 515 20.17 5.84 -2.38
C ASP A 515 18.88 5.93 -1.53
N VAL A 516 17.87 5.12 -1.86
CA VAL A 516 16.50 5.40 -1.44
C VAL A 516 15.88 4.21 -0.69
N GLN A 517 15.41 4.46 0.52
CA GLN A 517 14.63 3.53 1.33
C GLN A 517 13.30 4.16 1.77
N ILE A 518 12.29 4.04 0.92
CA ILE A 518 10.93 4.57 1.16
C ILE A 518 9.93 3.44 1.37
N LYS A 519 9.59 3.19 2.62
CA LYS A 519 8.65 2.15 3.05
C LYS A 519 8.25 2.38 4.50
N ARG A 520 7.10 1.81 4.93
CA ARG A 520 6.68 1.87 6.34
C ARG A 520 7.84 1.51 7.26
N LEU A 521 8.03 2.25 8.35
CA LEU A 521 9.07 1.94 9.29
C LEU A 521 8.69 0.72 10.14
N HIS A 522 9.54 -0.29 10.09
CA HIS A 522 9.43 -1.52 10.85
C HIS A 522 10.79 -2.17 11.02
N GLU A 523 11.08 -2.77 12.18
CA GLU A 523 12.39 -3.34 12.49
C GLU A 523 12.84 -4.38 11.46
N TYR A 524 11.93 -5.26 10.94
CA TYR A 524 12.31 -6.27 9.94
C TYR A 524 12.72 -5.69 8.58
N LYS A 525 12.30 -4.44 8.25
CA LYS A 525 12.71 -3.74 7.02
C LYS A 525 14.11 -3.16 7.11
N ARG A 526 14.69 -3.20 8.29
CA ARG A 526 16.08 -2.90 8.64
C ARG A 526 16.57 -1.50 8.25
N GLN A 527 15.69 -0.46 8.32
CA GLN A 527 16.13 0.93 8.20
C GLN A 527 17.27 1.24 9.18
N LEU A 528 17.29 0.56 10.33
CA LEU A 528 18.36 0.66 11.33
C LEU A 528 19.73 0.24 10.75
N MET A 529 19.79 -0.83 9.95
CA MET A 529 21.02 -1.29 9.30
C MET A 529 21.54 -0.27 8.30
N ASN A 530 20.65 0.37 7.54
CA ASN A 530 21.01 1.48 6.65
C ASN A 530 21.54 2.69 7.43
N ALA A 531 20.89 3.08 8.52
CA ALA A 531 21.36 4.13 9.42
C ALA A 531 22.78 3.84 9.98
N PHE A 532 23.04 2.60 10.37
CA PHE A 532 24.37 2.16 10.83
C PHE A 532 25.43 2.24 9.74
N TYR A 533 25.09 1.87 8.49
CA TYR A 533 26.02 2.03 7.37
C TYR A 533 26.36 3.50 7.11
N ILE A 534 25.39 4.41 7.19
CA ILE A 534 25.63 5.85 7.01
C ILE A 534 26.61 6.36 8.08
N LEU A 535 26.42 5.96 9.31
CA LEU A 535 27.30 6.36 10.41
C LEU A 535 28.71 5.71 10.29
N ASP A 536 28.81 4.45 9.85
CA ASP A 536 30.08 3.80 9.52
C ASP A 536 30.81 4.55 8.40
N LEU A 537 30.12 4.88 7.32
CA LEU A 537 30.68 5.64 6.20
C LEU A 537 31.14 7.04 6.64
N TYR A 538 30.37 7.72 7.48
CA TYR A 538 30.75 9.02 8.08
C TYR A 538 32.07 8.89 8.83
N TYR A 539 32.24 7.93 9.70
CA TYR A 539 33.49 7.72 10.44
C TYR A 539 34.65 7.34 9.53
N ARG A 540 34.43 6.51 8.52
CA ARG A 540 35.47 6.16 7.53
C ARG A 540 35.95 7.38 6.76
N LEU A 541 35.06 8.30 6.40
CA LEU A 541 35.41 9.56 5.74
C LEU A 541 36.15 10.52 6.66
N LYS A 542 35.83 10.55 7.96
CA LYS A 542 36.56 11.33 8.95
C LYS A 542 37.99 10.80 9.17
N GLU A 543 38.19 9.49 9.13
CA GLU A 543 39.49 8.84 9.29
C GLU A 543 40.35 8.94 8.02
N ASP A 544 39.72 8.81 6.84
CA ASP A 544 40.37 8.91 5.55
C ASP A 544 39.57 9.85 4.61
N PRO A 545 39.83 11.14 4.67
CA PRO A 545 39.19 12.12 3.76
C PRO A 545 39.50 11.86 2.27
N SER A 546 40.54 11.07 1.95
CA SER A 546 40.91 10.71 0.58
C SER A 546 40.17 9.47 0.02
N LEU A 547 39.31 8.85 0.81
CA LEU A 547 38.54 7.67 0.41
C LEU A 547 37.80 7.94 -0.90
N ASP A 548 38.18 7.17 -1.94
CA ASP A 548 37.65 7.35 -3.32
C ASP A 548 36.27 6.68 -3.47
N LEU A 549 35.26 7.41 -3.04
CA LEU A 549 33.84 7.02 -3.20
C LEU A 549 33.03 8.23 -3.71
N PRO A 550 32.12 8.02 -4.65
CA PRO A 550 31.24 9.08 -5.14
C PRO A 550 30.36 9.65 -4.03
N PRO A 551 29.95 10.93 -4.11
CA PRO A 551 28.98 11.51 -3.18
C PRO A 551 27.67 10.73 -3.15
N ARG A 552 27.00 10.70 -1.99
CA ARG A 552 25.75 9.97 -1.79
C ARG A 552 24.70 10.80 -1.07
N VAL A 553 23.46 10.66 -1.53
CA VAL A 553 22.27 11.20 -0.87
C VAL A 553 21.44 10.01 -0.41
N PHE A 554 21.32 9.83 0.89
CA PHE A 554 20.49 8.81 1.52
C PHE A 554 19.11 9.40 1.78
N ILE A 555 18.09 8.82 1.14
CA ILE A 555 16.73 9.33 1.18
C ILE A 555 15.83 8.31 1.89
N PHE A 556 15.34 8.69 3.06
CA PHE A 556 14.34 7.93 3.80
C PHE A 556 12.95 8.57 3.63
N GLY A 557 11.94 7.71 3.61
CA GLY A 557 10.55 8.13 3.67
C GLY A 557 9.75 7.03 4.37
N ALA A 558 9.21 7.32 5.55
CA ALA A 558 8.55 6.30 6.36
C ALA A 558 7.63 6.93 7.40
N LYS A 559 6.53 6.23 7.71
CA LYS A 559 5.71 6.48 8.89
C LYS A 559 5.77 5.27 9.81
N ALA A 560 5.97 5.51 11.12
CA ALA A 560 5.85 4.48 12.14
C ALA A 560 4.42 4.44 12.70
N ALA A 561 3.91 3.25 13.04
CA ALA A 561 2.64 3.15 13.77
C ALA A 561 2.75 3.93 15.11
N PRO A 562 1.71 4.68 15.53
CA PRO A 562 1.80 5.57 16.69
C PRO A 562 2.24 4.88 17.99
N GLY A 563 1.83 3.62 18.20
CA GLY A 563 2.20 2.82 19.37
C GLY A 563 3.52 2.05 19.24
N TYR A 564 4.22 2.11 18.09
CA TYR A 564 5.44 1.35 17.86
C TYR A 564 6.68 2.15 18.29
N ILE A 565 7.00 2.12 19.58
CA ILE A 565 8.05 2.94 20.21
C ILE A 565 9.40 2.77 19.53
N ARG A 566 9.88 1.52 19.31
CA ARG A 566 11.17 1.26 18.65
C ARG A 566 11.24 1.81 17.23
N ALA A 567 10.16 1.68 16.47
CA ALA A 567 10.09 2.26 15.12
C ALA A 567 10.22 3.80 15.16
N LYS A 568 9.57 4.45 16.13
CA LYS A 568 9.69 5.91 16.33
C LYS A 568 11.11 6.30 16.78
N ALA A 569 11.75 5.49 17.62
CA ALA A 569 13.15 5.68 18.01
C ALA A 569 14.11 5.58 16.81
N ILE A 570 13.88 4.67 15.86
CA ILE A 570 14.67 4.57 14.62
C ILE A 570 14.50 5.84 13.76
N ILE A 571 13.30 6.42 13.68
CA ILE A 571 13.10 7.71 12.99
C ILE A 571 13.96 8.79 13.63
N LYS A 572 13.91 8.91 14.97
CA LYS A 572 14.73 9.89 15.70
C LYS A 572 16.22 9.65 15.46
N LEU A 573 16.66 8.39 15.46
CA LEU A 573 18.07 8.03 15.20
C LEU A 573 18.51 8.48 13.79
N ILE A 574 17.71 8.21 12.76
CA ILE A 574 18.03 8.62 11.39
C ILE A 574 18.12 10.15 11.28
N ASN A 575 17.18 10.87 11.89
CA ASN A 575 17.21 12.33 11.91
C ASN A 575 18.44 12.86 12.68
N SER A 576 18.81 12.26 13.83
CA SER A 576 20.00 12.65 14.59
C SER A 576 21.29 12.37 13.82
N ILE A 577 21.37 11.26 13.06
CA ILE A 577 22.50 10.98 12.14
C ILE A 577 22.51 12.05 11.02
N GLY A 578 21.36 12.39 10.47
CA GLY A 578 21.24 13.46 9.47
C GLY A 578 21.77 14.80 9.99
N ASP A 579 21.37 15.21 11.20
CA ASP A 579 21.86 16.43 11.83
C ASP A 579 23.39 16.40 12.03
N LEU A 580 23.94 15.27 12.46
CA LEU A 580 25.38 15.10 12.63
C LEU A 580 26.13 15.21 11.30
N VAL A 581 25.69 14.47 10.29
CA VAL A 581 26.40 14.31 9.01
C VAL A 581 26.27 15.56 8.12
N ASN A 582 25.05 16.11 8.00
CA ASN A 582 24.78 17.23 7.10
C ASN A 582 25.39 18.54 7.56
N ASN A 583 25.69 18.70 8.86
CA ASN A 583 26.28 19.92 9.44
C ASN A 583 27.78 19.80 9.70
N ASP A 584 28.42 18.66 9.41
CA ASP A 584 29.86 18.50 9.59
C ASP A 584 30.63 19.01 8.36
N PRO A 585 31.41 20.14 8.51
CA PRO A 585 32.14 20.72 7.39
C PRO A 585 33.25 19.80 6.83
N ASP A 586 33.74 18.84 7.61
CA ASP A 586 34.79 17.92 7.15
C ASP A 586 34.25 16.87 6.16
N ILE A 587 32.92 16.70 6.11
CA ILE A 587 32.24 15.81 5.14
C ILE A 587 32.06 16.48 3.79
N ASP A 588 31.98 17.81 3.76
CA ASP A 588 31.94 18.64 2.55
C ASP A 588 30.88 18.18 1.50
N GLY A 589 29.69 17.80 1.98
CA GLY A 589 28.58 17.33 1.12
C GLY A 589 28.79 15.96 0.46
N ARG A 590 29.81 15.19 0.84
CA ARG A 590 30.03 13.82 0.34
C ARG A 590 28.95 12.83 0.78
N ILE A 591 28.30 13.12 1.90
CA ILE A 591 27.13 12.41 2.40
C ILE A 591 26.06 13.45 2.72
N THR A 592 24.86 13.22 2.24
CA THR A 592 23.65 13.97 2.67
C THR A 592 22.58 12.97 3.09
N VAL A 593 21.95 13.19 4.23
CA VAL A 593 20.87 12.35 4.76
C VAL A 593 19.58 13.15 4.78
N ILE A 594 18.54 12.60 4.18
CA ILE A 594 17.22 13.23 4.09
C ILE A 594 16.18 12.26 4.63
N PHE A 595 15.39 12.70 5.59
CA PHE A 595 14.15 12.03 5.94
C PHE A 595 12.99 12.87 5.39
N VAL A 596 12.33 12.36 4.34
CA VAL A 596 11.21 13.07 3.71
C VAL A 596 10.01 13.04 4.63
N GLU A 597 9.60 14.21 5.10
CA GLU A 597 8.47 14.39 5.99
C GLU A 597 7.14 14.05 5.30
N ASN A 598 6.24 13.41 6.04
CA ASN A 598 4.91 13.04 5.56
C ASN A 598 4.93 12.25 4.24
N TYR A 599 5.74 11.20 4.20
CA TYR A 599 5.81 10.32 3.02
C TYR A 599 4.44 9.70 2.71
N ASN A 600 3.98 9.89 1.47
CA ASN A 600 2.75 9.34 0.88
C ASN A 600 2.94 9.17 -0.64
N VAL A 601 1.87 9.13 -1.45
CA VAL A 601 1.97 8.87 -2.91
C VAL A 601 2.67 10.02 -3.64
N SER A 602 2.33 11.27 -3.37
CA SER A 602 2.90 12.44 -4.07
C SER A 602 4.42 12.57 -3.89
N PRO A 603 5.00 12.52 -2.67
CA PRO A 603 6.46 12.41 -2.51
C PRO A 603 7.08 11.23 -3.26
N ALA A 604 6.40 10.07 -3.29
CA ALA A 604 6.94 8.91 -3.99
C ALA A 604 7.08 9.15 -5.51
N GLU A 605 6.16 9.88 -6.12
CA GLU A 605 6.21 10.26 -7.55
C GLU A 605 7.40 11.16 -7.89
N HIS A 606 7.92 11.93 -6.94
CA HIS A 606 9.15 12.72 -7.10
C HIS A 606 10.42 11.91 -6.82
N ILE A 607 10.38 11.02 -5.81
CA ILE A 607 11.55 10.27 -5.35
C ILE A 607 11.91 9.14 -6.31
N ILE A 608 10.92 8.36 -6.76
CA ILE A 608 11.15 7.14 -7.53
C ILE A 608 11.87 7.39 -8.86
N PRO A 609 11.51 8.39 -9.68
CA PRO A 609 12.24 8.70 -10.92
C PRO A 609 13.70 9.13 -10.70
N ALA A 610 13.98 9.77 -9.56
CA ALA A 610 15.30 10.28 -9.22
C ALA A 610 16.24 9.22 -8.62
N ALA A 611 15.73 8.09 -8.16
CA ALA A 611 16.51 7.07 -7.47
C ALA A 611 17.49 6.34 -8.38
N ASP A 612 18.73 6.14 -7.91
CA ASP A 612 19.71 5.22 -8.52
C ASP A 612 19.66 3.85 -7.88
N VAL A 613 19.40 3.78 -6.58
CA VAL A 613 19.43 2.58 -5.75
C VAL A 613 18.12 2.42 -4.98
N SER A 614 17.60 1.21 -5.03
CA SER A 614 16.40 0.75 -4.34
C SER A 614 16.78 -0.14 -3.18
N GLU A 615 16.64 0.35 -1.94
CA GLU A 615 16.95 -0.40 -0.71
C GLU A 615 15.81 -1.37 -0.36
N GLN A 616 16.07 -2.67 -0.53
CA GLN A 616 15.14 -3.76 -0.32
C GLN A 616 15.74 -4.81 0.62
N ILE A 617 16.10 -4.36 1.82
CA ILE A 617 17.00 -5.02 2.75
C ILE A 617 16.30 -5.70 3.92
N SER A 618 15.05 -6.12 3.78
CA SER A 618 14.33 -6.88 4.80
C SER A 618 15.09 -8.15 5.22
N THR A 619 14.90 -8.58 6.45
CA THR A 619 15.36 -9.92 6.85
C THR A 619 14.67 -10.96 5.98
N ALA A 620 15.41 -11.92 5.42
CA ALA A 620 14.86 -12.94 4.54
C ALA A 620 13.66 -13.67 5.17
N GLY A 621 12.64 -13.95 4.35
CA GLY A 621 11.40 -14.58 4.80
C GLY A 621 10.51 -13.69 5.69
N LYS A 622 10.63 -12.35 5.64
CA LYS A 622 9.80 -11.43 6.42
C LYS A 622 8.96 -10.48 5.56
N GLU A 623 9.42 -10.09 4.39
CA GLU A 623 8.65 -9.30 3.43
C GLU A 623 7.90 -10.23 2.47
N ALA A 624 6.58 -10.24 2.53
CA ALA A 624 5.78 -11.13 1.68
C ALA A 624 6.01 -10.89 0.18
N SER A 625 6.13 -9.64 -0.24
CA SER A 625 6.40 -9.28 -1.63
C SER A 625 7.27 -8.01 -1.73
N GLY A 626 6.82 -6.90 -1.13
CA GLY A 626 7.22 -5.57 -1.52
C GLY A 626 6.53 -5.14 -2.82
N THR A 627 6.35 -3.83 -2.98
CA THR A 627 5.86 -3.21 -4.23
C THR A 627 6.71 -2.00 -4.62
N SER A 628 7.44 -1.39 -3.67
CA SER A 628 8.40 -0.32 -3.97
C SER A 628 9.52 -0.80 -4.87
N ASN A 629 10.03 -2.04 -4.67
CA ASN A 629 11.03 -2.68 -5.53
C ASN A 629 10.60 -2.69 -7.00
N MET A 630 9.34 -2.99 -7.29
CA MET A 630 8.79 -3.00 -8.65
C MET A 630 8.72 -1.60 -9.27
N LYS A 631 8.32 -0.59 -8.50
CA LYS A 631 8.27 0.81 -8.94
C LYS A 631 9.66 1.35 -9.27
N PHE A 632 10.63 1.06 -8.43
CA PHE A 632 12.02 1.43 -8.64
C PHE A 632 12.61 0.73 -9.86
N MET A 633 12.37 -0.57 -10.04
CA MET A 633 12.80 -1.33 -11.19
C MET A 633 12.28 -0.72 -12.50
N MET A 634 10.99 -0.37 -12.58
CA MET A 634 10.38 0.29 -13.74
C MET A 634 11.04 1.63 -14.07
N ASN A 635 11.58 2.33 -13.07
CA ASN A 635 12.29 3.61 -13.22
C ASN A 635 13.81 3.47 -13.28
N GLY A 636 14.32 2.24 -13.36
CA GLY A 636 15.73 1.94 -13.58
C GLY A 636 16.62 2.11 -12.35
N ALA A 637 16.07 2.18 -11.16
CA ALA A 637 16.87 2.06 -9.95
C ALA A 637 17.26 0.60 -9.72
N LEU A 638 18.54 0.35 -9.39
CA LEU A 638 19.03 -0.99 -9.16
C LEU A 638 18.68 -1.47 -7.76
N THR A 639 18.24 -2.72 -7.65
CA THR A 639 17.93 -3.31 -6.35
C THR A 639 19.21 -3.63 -5.58
N LEU A 640 19.33 -3.07 -4.38
CA LEU A 640 20.24 -3.54 -3.34
C LEU A 640 19.39 -4.21 -2.26
N GLY A 641 19.50 -5.51 -2.10
CA GLY A 641 18.55 -6.21 -1.26
C GLY A 641 18.97 -7.62 -0.85
N THR A 642 18.06 -8.24 -0.13
CA THR A 642 18.14 -9.65 0.26
C THR A 642 17.25 -10.51 -0.65
N LEU A 643 17.46 -11.84 -0.63
CA LEU A 643 16.60 -12.80 -1.29
C LEU A 643 15.30 -12.99 -0.48
N ASP A 644 14.43 -11.99 -0.55
CA ASP A 644 13.16 -11.94 0.16
C ASP A 644 12.04 -11.39 -0.74
N GLY A 645 10.82 -11.86 -0.53
CA GLY A 645 9.65 -11.44 -1.28
C GLY A 645 9.84 -11.46 -2.80
N ALA A 646 9.43 -10.40 -3.47
CA ALA A 646 9.56 -10.27 -4.92
C ALA A 646 10.99 -9.95 -5.41
N ASN A 647 11.94 -9.67 -4.50
CA ASN A 647 13.34 -9.47 -4.90
C ASN A 647 13.92 -10.72 -5.60
N VAL A 648 13.50 -11.92 -5.19
CA VAL A 648 13.90 -13.18 -5.83
C VAL A 648 13.49 -13.17 -7.31
N GLU A 649 12.24 -12.82 -7.58
CA GLU A 649 11.71 -12.76 -8.96
C GLU A 649 12.29 -11.59 -9.76
N ILE A 650 12.68 -10.48 -9.11
CA ILE A 650 13.40 -9.37 -9.75
C ILE A 650 14.79 -9.87 -10.20
N LEU A 651 15.52 -10.53 -9.29
CA LEU A 651 16.85 -11.08 -9.62
C LEU A 651 16.77 -12.10 -10.77
N ASP A 652 15.76 -12.97 -10.76
CA ASP A 652 15.52 -13.93 -11.84
C ASP A 652 15.28 -13.23 -13.19
N ALA A 653 14.55 -12.11 -13.17
CA ALA A 653 14.24 -11.36 -14.38
C ALA A 653 15.45 -10.60 -14.94
N VAL A 654 16.26 -9.98 -14.09
CA VAL A 654 17.36 -9.10 -14.53
C VAL A 654 18.71 -9.80 -14.59
N GLY A 655 18.91 -10.90 -13.86
CA GLY A 655 20.18 -11.58 -13.69
C GLY A 655 21.09 -10.93 -12.62
N GLN A 656 22.06 -11.72 -12.11
CA GLN A 656 22.91 -11.35 -10.97
C GLN A 656 23.78 -10.10 -11.21
N ASP A 657 24.13 -9.83 -12.46
CA ASP A 657 24.96 -8.66 -12.81
C ASP A 657 24.20 -7.32 -12.71
N ASN A 658 22.86 -7.34 -12.62
CA ASN A 658 22.01 -6.16 -12.70
C ASN A 658 21.27 -5.86 -11.38
N ALA A 659 21.70 -6.47 -10.27
CA ALA A 659 21.22 -6.22 -8.90
C ALA A 659 22.36 -6.52 -7.91
N TYR A 660 22.23 -6.05 -6.68
CA TYR A 660 23.20 -6.26 -5.61
C TYR A 660 22.52 -7.03 -4.48
N ILE A 661 22.89 -8.30 -4.29
CA ILE A 661 22.27 -9.18 -3.31
C ILE A 661 23.26 -9.49 -2.20
N PHE A 662 22.78 -9.53 -0.95
CA PHE A 662 23.58 -9.83 0.24
C PHE A 662 22.73 -10.52 1.31
N GLY A 663 23.40 -10.99 2.36
CA GLY A 663 22.79 -11.51 3.58
C GLY A 663 22.31 -12.95 3.48
N ALA A 664 21.90 -13.48 4.63
CA ALA A 664 21.40 -14.84 4.76
C ALA A 664 20.08 -15.03 3.99
N THR A 665 19.90 -16.21 3.42
CA THR A 665 18.65 -16.64 2.80
C THR A 665 17.69 -17.20 3.85
N GLU A 666 16.42 -17.33 3.48
CA GLU A 666 15.38 -17.87 4.37
C GLU A 666 15.71 -19.31 4.82
N ASP A 667 16.26 -20.13 3.92
CA ASP A 667 16.67 -21.52 4.23
C ASP A 667 17.87 -21.61 5.19
N GLU A 668 18.74 -20.59 5.24
CA GLU A 668 19.91 -20.53 6.13
C GLU A 668 19.57 -20.04 7.55
N LEU A 669 18.48 -19.27 7.71
CA LEU A 669 18.13 -18.67 8.99
C LEU A 669 17.89 -19.69 10.14
N PRO A 670 17.27 -20.87 9.94
CA PRO A 670 17.11 -21.85 11.01
C PRO A 670 18.43 -22.35 11.63
N GLU A 671 19.47 -22.53 10.81
CA GLU A 671 20.80 -22.92 11.31
C GLU A 671 21.54 -21.73 11.92
N LEU A 672 21.46 -20.55 11.26
CA LEU A 672 22.05 -19.32 11.78
C LEU A 672 21.50 -18.98 13.17
N ARG A 673 20.19 -19.14 13.39
CA ARG A 673 19.54 -18.87 14.69
C ARG A 673 20.17 -19.67 15.85
N ARG A 674 20.70 -20.86 15.60
CA ARG A 674 21.28 -21.72 16.65
C ARG A 674 22.65 -21.27 17.08
N THR A 675 23.42 -20.60 16.22
CA THR A 675 24.80 -20.21 16.40
C THR A 675 25.03 -18.71 16.49
N TYR A 676 23.99 -17.93 16.23
CA TYR A 676 24.07 -16.46 16.14
C TYR A 676 24.38 -15.83 17.49
N ASP A 677 25.45 -15.04 17.53
CA ASP A 677 25.85 -14.22 18.68
C ASP A 677 26.03 -12.76 18.23
N PRO A 678 25.06 -11.86 18.49
CA PRO A 678 25.16 -10.46 18.11
C PRO A 678 26.31 -9.74 18.82
N ARG A 679 26.73 -10.16 20.03
CA ARG A 679 27.88 -9.58 20.74
C ARG A 679 29.20 -9.89 20.03
N TRP A 680 29.31 -11.10 19.45
CA TRP A 680 30.45 -11.42 18.60
C TRP A 680 30.59 -10.45 17.43
N HIS A 681 29.48 -10.16 16.71
CA HIS A 681 29.48 -9.19 15.60
C HIS A 681 29.86 -7.77 16.07
N TYR A 682 29.26 -7.33 17.18
CA TYR A 682 29.58 -6.04 17.79
C TYR A 682 31.07 -5.88 18.09
N GLU A 683 31.73 -6.91 18.62
CA GLU A 683 33.16 -6.86 19.01
C GLU A 683 34.13 -7.09 17.83
N ASN A 684 33.73 -7.84 16.79
CA ASN A 684 34.65 -8.34 15.76
C ASN A 684 34.41 -7.72 14.36
N VAL A 685 33.25 -7.20 14.05
CA VAL A 685 33.01 -6.54 12.75
C VAL A 685 33.61 -5.13 12.80
N PRO A 686 34.53 -4.79 11.90
CA PRO A 686 35.23 -3.50 11.94
C PRO A 686 34.24 -2.33 11.83
N GLY A 687 34.37 -1.34 12.70
CA GLY A 687 33.54 -0.14 12.74
C GLY A 687 32.20 -0.29 13.48
N LEU A 688 31.65 -1.51 13.57
CA LEU A 688 30.30 -1.73 14.12
C LEU A 688 30.21 -1.34 15.61
N LYS A 689 31.21 -1.65 16.41
CA LYS A 689 31.28 -1.25 17.82
C LYS A 689 31.13 0.28 17.99
N ARG A 690 31.87 1.05 17.23
CA ARG A 690 31.81 2.53 17.28
C ARG A 690 30.43 3.05 16.87
N VAL A 691 29.84 2.43 15.86
CA VAL A 691 28.49 2.81 15.39
C VAL A 691 27.43 2.58 16.48
N LEU A 692 27.47 1.44 17.17
CA LEU A 692 26.54 1.16 18.25
C LEU A 692 26.80 2.01 19.50
N ASP A 693 28.07 2.24 19.85
CA ASP A 693 28.45 3.04 21.02
C ASP A 693 28.05 4.50 20.85
N ALA A 694 28.06 5.03 19.61
CA ALA A 694 27.63 6.41 19.30
C ALA A 694 26.16 6.70 19.70
N MET A 695 25.33 5.67 19.82
CA MET A 695 23.96 5.84 20.33
C MET A 695 23.90 6.21 21.83
N THR A 696 24.96 5.91 22.60
CA THR A 696 24.92 6.04 24.07
C THR A 696 26.11 6.77 24.67
N ASP A 697 27.09 7.17 23.87
CA ASP A 697 28.32 7.86 24.34
C ASP A 697 28.21 9.41 24.29
N GLY A 698 27.06 9.94 23.86
CA GLY A 698 26.83 11.37 23.73
C GLY A 698 27.11 11.93 22.32
N THR A 699 27.47 11.10 21.34
CA THR A 699 27.63 11.51 19.93
C THR A 699 26.27 11.83 19.29
N LEU A 700 25.26 11.00 19.55
CA LEU A 700 23.89 11.18 19.07
C LEU A 700 22.97 11.54 20.23
N ASP A 701 21.98 12.41 19.97
CA ASP A 701 21.04 12.90 20.98
C ASP A 701 19.65 12.30 20.77
N ASP A 702 19.15 11.57 21.75
CA ASP A 702 17.79 11.04 21.79
C ASP A 702 16.79 11.96 22.51
N GLY A 703 17.19 13.21 22.84
CA GLY A 703 16.38 14.16 23.60
C GLY A 703 16.18 13.79 25.06
N GLY A 704 17.01 12.88 25.60
CA GLY A 704 16.94 12.41 26.99
C GLY A 704 15.82 11.37 27.23
N THR A 705 15.27 10.75 26.18
CA THR A 705 14.21 9.74 26.29
C THR A 705 14.71 8.37 26.74
N GLY A 706 15.98 8.04 26.48
CA GLY A 706 16.56 6.72 26.68
C GLY A 706 16.30 5.74 25.52
N ASP A 707 15.63 6.18 24.46
CA ASP A 707 15.22 5.35 23.32
C ASP A 707 16.43 4.75 22.59
N PHE A 708 17.56 5.47 22.48
CA PHE A 708 18.77 4.93 21.84
C PHE A 708 19.46 3.86 22.68
N HIS A 709 19.37 3.99 24.00
CA HIS A 709 19.83 2.96 24.91
C HIS A 709 19.00 1.66 24.75
N ASP A 710 17.68 1.79 24.69
CA ASP A 710 16.77 0.65 24.51
C ASP A 710 16.96 -0.03 23.15
N LEU A 711 17.18 0.75 22.07
CA LEU A 711 17.54 0.19 20.76
C LEU A 711 18.84 -0.62 20.84
N ARG A 712 19.88 -0.07 21.48
CA ARG A 712 21.16 -0.76 21.66
C ARG A 712 21.02 -2.04 22.47
N LEU A 713 20.24 -2.01 23.56
CA LEU A 713 19.96 -3.20 24.36
C LEU A 713 19.22 -4.28 23.56
N SER A 714 18.25 -3.91 22.73
CA SER A 714 17.51 -4.87 21.89
C SER A 714 18.42 -5.62 20.91
N LEU A 715 19.51 -5.01 20.48
CA LEU A 715 20.49 -5.63 19.59
C LEU A 715 21.50 -6.52 20.33
N LEU A 716 21.91 -6.17 21.55
CA LEU A 716 23.02 -6.83 22.24
C LEU A 716 22.59 -7.78 23.35
N GLU A 717 21.46 -7.54 23.99
CA GLU A 717 21.02 -8.28 25.17
C GLU A 717 19.63 -8.92 24.97
N GLY A 718 18.83 -8.35 24.08
CA GLY A 718 17.42 -8.72 23.95
C GLY A 718 16.58 -8.15 25.11
N SER A 719 15.28 -8.42 25.08
CA SER A 719 14.35 -8.07 26.16
C SER A 719 13.29 -9.15 26.30
N TYR A 720 12.09 -8.94 25.73
CA TYR A 720 11.07 -9.99 25.59
C TYR A 720 11.44 -10.98 24.45
N ASP A 721 12.12 -10.47 23.41
CA ASP A 721 12.62 -11.25 22.29
C ASP A 721 14.14 -11.49 22.45
N PRO A 722 14.71 -12.50 21.76
CA PRO A 722 16.16 -12.67 21.64
C PRO A 722 16.83 -11.40 21.09
N ALA A 723 18.11 -11.23 21.39
CA ALA A 723 18.89 -10.12 20.85
C ALA A 723 18.96 -10.18 19.31
N ASP A 724 18.82 -9.02 18.67
CA ASP A 724 18.93 -8.84 17.21
C ASP A 724 18.14 -9.87 16.38
N VAL A 725 16.86 -10.05 16.68
CA VAL A 725 15.97 -11.02 16.01
C VAL A 725 15.89 -10.86 14.48
N TYR A 726 16.31 -9.70 13.96
CA TYR A 726 16.31 -9.39 12.53
C TYR A 726 17.71 -9.43 11.89
N TYR A 727 18.73 -9.89 12.60
CA TYR A 727 20.11 -10.07 12.10
C TYR A 727 20.70 -8.78 11.50
N VAL A 728 20.40 -7.62 12.11
CA VAL A 728 20.95 -6.32 11.72
C VAL A 728 22.46 -6.31 11.78
N LEU A 729 23.03 -6.86 12.88
CA LEU A 729 24.48 -6.95 13.07
C LEU A 729 25.08 -8.10 12.26
N GLY A 730 24.34 -9.20 12.12
CA GLY A 730 24.78 -10.40 11.40
C GLY A 730 25.03 -10.17 9.90
N ASP A 731 24.14 -9.43 9.26
CA ASP A 731 24.23 -9.12 7.83
C ASP A 731 25.00 -7.83 7.51
N PHE A 732 25.41 -7.06 8.53
CA PHE A 732 25.99 -5.72 8.34
C PHE A 732 27.23 -5.69 7.45
N ASP A 733 28.17 -6.62 7.64
CA ASP A 733 29.41 -6.66 6.85
C ASP A 733 29.18 -7.03 5.39
N ALA A 734 28.27 -7.98 5.12
CA ALA A 734 27.85 -8.34 3.78
C ALA A 734 27.12 -7.15 3.08
N TYR A 735 26.25 -6.45 3.81
CA TYR A 735 25.56 -5.26 3.35
C TYR A 735 26.55 -4.13 2.98
N ARG A 736 27.47 -3.81 3.87
CA ARG A 736 28.53 -2.83 3.64
C ARG A 736 29.35 -3.16 2.40
N THR A 737 29.74 -4.43 2.24
CA THR A 737 30.51 -4.91 1.09
C THR A 737 29.76 -4.71 -0.21
N ALA A 738 28.48 -5.08 -0.25
CA ALA A 738 27.62 -4.89 -1.42
C ALA A 738 27.46 -3.41 -1.78
N ARG A 739 27.30 -2.54 -0.79
CA ARG A 739 27.18 -1.08 -0.98
C ARG A 739 28.45 -0.44 -1.49
N ASP A 740 29.59 -0.83 -0.96
CA ASP A 740 30.87 -0.31 -1.41
C ASP A 740 31.19 -0.79 -2.85
N GLN A 741 30.79 -2.02 -3.23
CA GLN A 741 30.90 -2.48 -4.61
C GLN A 741 29.99 -1.70 -5.55
N MET A 742 28.74 -1.52 -5.17
CA MET A 742 27.77 -0.74 -5.92
C MET A 742 28.27 0.69 -6.20
N ALA A 743 28.86 1.34 -5.20
CA ALA A 743 29.40 2.68 -5.35
C ALA A 743 30.58 2.75 -6.34
N ARG A 744 31.46 1.74 -6.34
CA ARG A 744 32.53 1.62 -7.34
C ARG A 744 31.97 1.42 -8.76
N ASP A 745 30.98 0.54 -8.91
CA ASP A 745 30.34 0.28 -10.20
C ASP A 745 29.63 1.51 -10.79
N TYR A 746 29.09 2.37 -9.92
CA TYR A 746 28.44 3.62 -10.34
C TYR A 746 29.38 4.60 -11.05
N CYS A 747 30.69 4.52 -10.80
CA CYS A 747 31.68 5.37 -11.46
C CYS A 747 31.79 5.10 -12.97
N ASP A 748 31.47 3.91 -13.44
CA ASP A 748 31.30 3.60 -14.86
C ASP A 748 29.84 3.88 -15.27
N ARG A 749 29.54 5.12 -15.65
CA ARG A 749 28.20 5.60 -15.95
C ARG A 749 27.53 4.86 -17.11
N GLN A 750 28.29 4.41 -18.10
CA GLN A 750 27.73 3.67 -19.24
C GLN A 750 27.37 2.23 -18.84
N ALA A 751 28.24 1.56 -18.11
CA ALA A 751 27.93 0.23 -17.56
C ALA A 751 26.73 0.29 -16.60
N TRP A 752 26.64 1.32 -15.75
CA TRP A 752 25.50 1.55 -14.88
C TRP A 752 24.21 1.78 -15.65
N ALA A 753 24.24 2.63 -16.68
CA ALA A 753 23.06 2.88 -17.52
C ALA A 753 22.59 1.60 -18.25
N ARG A 754 23.48 0.70 -18.62
CA ARG A 754 23.13 -0.59 -19.21
C ARG A 754 22.39 -1.47 -18.20
N LYS A 755 22.86 -1.56 -16.93
CA LYS A 755 22.16 -2.25 -15.85
C LYS A 755 20.77 -1.63 -15.59
N THR A 756 20.68 -0.30 -15.58
CA THR A 756 19.43 0.48 -15.47
C THR A 756 18.45 0.10 -16.59
N TRP A 757 18.93 0.06 -17.84
CA TRP A 757 18.09 -0.31 -18.98
C TRP A 757 17.55 -1.74 -18.90
N VAL A 758 18.39 -2.69 -18.48
CA VAL A 758 17.95 -4.08 -18.25
C VAL A 758 16.82 -4.13 -17.22
N ASN A 759 16.94 -3.39 -16.11
CA ASN A 759 15.90 -3.32 -15.09
C ASN A 759 14.58 -2.78 -15.66
N ILE A 760 14.63 -1.67 -16.40
CA ILE A 760 13.43 -1.08 -17.03
C ILE A 760 12.78 -2.09 -17.97
N THR A 761 13.53 -2.66 -18.91
CA THR A 761 12.98 -3.50 -19.97
C THR A 761 12.52 -4.87 -19.50
N LYS A 762 13.02 -5.36 -18.38
CA LYS A 762 12.61 -6.63 -17.76
C LYS A 762 11.52 -6.47 -16.69
N SER A 763 10.96 -5.26 -16.51
CA SER A 763 9.95 -4.99 -15.49
C SER A 763 8.53 -5.45 -15.83
N GLY A 764 8.26 -5.96 -17.02
CA GLY A 764 6.93 -6.34 -17.49
C GLY A 764 6.19 -7.31 -16.57
N ARG A 765 6.89 -8.31 -16.03
CA ARG A 765 6.36 -9.26 -15.04
C ARG A 765 5.73 -8.58 -13.82
N PHE A 766 6.18 -7.38 -13.46
CA PHE A 766 5.74 -6.64 -12.28
C PHE A 766 4.68 -5.56 -12.60
N SER A 767 4.08 -5.62 -13.79
CA SER A 767 2.88 -4.86 -14.10
C SER A 767 1.67 -5.42 -13.37
N SER A 768 0.85 -4.55 -12.75
CA SER A 768 -0.44 -4.95 -12.19
C SER A 768 -1.43 -5.45 -13.25
N ASP A 769 -1.23 -5.07 -14.53
CA ASP A 769 -2.05 -5.60 -15.63
C ASP A 769 -1.84 -7.11 -15.81
N ARG A 770 -0.59 -7.59 -15.73
CA ARG A 770 -0.30 -9.02 -15.73
C ARG A 770 -0.95 -9.70 -14.52
N THR A 771 -0.80 -9.13 -13.32
CA THR A 771 -1.39 -9.69 -12.10
C THR A 771 -2.92 -9.82 -12.22
N ILE A 772 -3.58 -8.78 -12.72
CA ILE A 772 -5.05 -8.77 -12.90
C ILE A 772 -5.50 -9.78 -13.96
N ARG A 773 -4.76 -9.93 -15.09
CA ARG A 773 -5.08 -10.99 -16.06
C ARG A 773 -5.00 -12.39 -15.42
N ASP A 774 -4.03 -12.62 -14.54
CA ASP A 774 -3.90 -13.90 -13.84
C ASP A 774 -5.05 -14.12 -12.84
N TYR A 775 -5.41 -13.12 -12.05
CA TYR A 775 -6.59 -13.19 -11.17
C TYR A 775 -7.89 -13.41 -11.96
N ALA A 776 -8.12 -12.64 -13.02
CA ALA A 776 -9.33 -12.72 -13.83
C ALA A 776 -9.50 -14.12 -14.44
N ARG A 777 -8.41 -14.68 -14.99
CA ARG A 777 -8.40 -16.02 -15.61
C ARG A 777 -8.52 -17.14 -14.59
N GLU A 778 -7.75 -17.11 -13.52
CA GLU A 778 -7.51 -18.26 -12.65
C GLU A 778 -8.39 -18.29 -11.41
N VAL A 779 -8.69 -17.13 -10.83
CA VAL A 779 -9.46 -17.02 -9.58
C VAL A 779 -10.88 -16.52 -9.85
N TRP A 780 -11.03 -15.32 -10.41
CA TRP A 780 -12.32 -14.65 -10.52
C TRP A 780 -13.19 -15.15 -11.66
N LYS A 781 -12.59 -15.79 -12.68
CA LYS A 781 -13.26 -16.28 -13.90
C LYS A 781 -14.02 -15.17 -14.62
N LEU A 782 -13.35 -14.02 -14.79
CA LEU A 782 -13.93 -12.86 -15.47
C LEU A 782 -13.56 -12.83 -16.94
N GLU A 783 -14.47 -12.27 -17.73
CA GLU A 783 -14.25 -11.87 -19.11
C GLU A 783 -14.24 -10.32 -19.19
N ALA A 784 -13.43 -9.78 -20.08
CA ALA A 784 -13.46 -8.34 -20.35
C ALA A 784 -14.82 -7.91 -20.88
N ALA A 785 -15.33 -6.80 -20.41
CA ALA A 785 -16.64 -6.27 -20.77
C ALA A 785 -16.51 -4.77 -21.17
N PRO A 786 -15.95 -4.48 -22.36
CA PRO A 786 -15.84 -3.10 -22.84
C PRO A 786 -17.24 -2.53 -23.16
N ILE A 787 -17.48 -1.26 -22.80
CA ILE A 787 -18.66 -0.53 -23.29
C ILE A 787 -18.47 -0.17 -24.77
N ASP A 788 -19.53 -0.31 -25.57
CA ASP A 788 -19.47 -0.01 -27.00
C ASP A 788 -18.96 1.42 -27.27
N GLN A 789 -18.18 1.56 -28.37
CA GLN A 789 -17.57 2.83 -28.80
C GLN A 789 -18.61 3.87 -29.19
#